data_5dd645126950566cc17f7ee4824ab8ae
#
_entry.id   5dd645126950566cc17f7ee4824ab8ae
#
_cell.length_a   1.000
_cell.length_b   1.000
_cell.length_c   1.000
_cell.angle_alpha   90.00
_cell.angle_beta   90.00
_cell.angle_gamma   90.00
#
_symmetry.space_group_name_H-M   'P 1'
#
loop_
_entity.id
_entity.type
_entity.pdbx_description
1 polymer ?
#
loop_
_entity_poly.entity_id
_entity_poly.type
_entity_poly.pdbx_seq_one_letter_code
_entity_poly.pdbx_strand_id
1 'polypeptide(L)'
;MTTFNVSSVSQLTTALSKAQSGDVIQVASGTYSNVLLKNYNFAGNVTITSADPTKPAVFTDFVLKSSSGITLKGMEFSNPVPGKDFAFQIQTSSNVTLDHMKVHGPNNMGSGQEVGLMMVRGTTNVTVKDSEFYDGIHGISMLDNNGLKIANNYIHDLRTDGLRGGGNSNLLVTQNTFTDFHPAAGDHPDAMQLWTNNTTASATNITFSDNLVVRGTGDPIQGIFMRDIVGNLPFKNLTITGNMIVGARYNGIAVEHVDGGNISGNTVAGYVGETSWMRADNSANLSVTNNNSTSFISQLQNSAGVNGNTQIASIMDLGIGVVSAWLSSHIGFSSHWGGTDTALMHYLGLDAANLAATTAARAVVVNITGTAGDDKLYTDGTSDSMVDAGAGNDVIFGNTTFNQTMKGGAGNDVYYVRSANTTVVENAGEGTDMVRASVDHTLSSDVENLFLEVGGLTGTGNTLNNSIVGSSGNDIAYGMDGNDLLRGNDGDDILWGGNGFDTLRGDNGIDKLYGEAGDDSLNGGADNDFLDGGIGNDLLMGGTGNDVMTGGAGCDTFRFYAADVATYSVDQITDFTSGQDKIDLKQIYPGGGRFSFIGTQGFHNVVGELHYTVVNGSAVVEGDINGDGKADFSIKLDNVTKLSAADFVI
;
A
#
# COMPACT_ATOMS: atom_id res chain seq x y z
N MET A 1 31.50 -38.72 15.19
CA MET A 1 31.48 -37.30 14.81
C MET A 1 32.91 -36.81 14.78
N THR A 2 33.42 -36.59 13.60
CA THR A 2 34.79 -36.09 13.36
C THR A 2 34.75 -34.66 12.92
N THR A 3 35.67 -33.83 13.37
CA THR A 3 35.81 -32.46 12.90
C THR A 3 37.03 -32.33 11.99
N PHE A 4 36.81 -31.83 10.77
CA PHE A 4 37.86 -31.52 9.81
C PHE A 4 38.07 -30.01 9.74
N ASN A 5 39.29 -29.55 9.96
CA ASN A 5 39.63 -28.13 9.78
C ASN A 5 40.24 -27.94 8.41
N VAL A 6 39.68 -27.04 7.60
CA VAL A 6 40.10 -26.80 6.22
C VAL A 6 40.32 -25.32 5.95
N SER A 7 41.29 -24.98 5.13
CA SER A 7 41.63 -23.59 4.76
C SER A 7 41.84 -23.41 3.24
N SER A 8 41.39 -24.38 2.45
CA SER A 8 41.41 -24.29 0.99
C SER A 8 40.31 -25.16 0.38
N VAL A 9 39.90 -24.86 -0.85
CA VAL A 9 38.92 -25.65 -1.63
C VAL A 9 39.41 -27.12 -1.80
N SER A 10 40.68 -27.35 -2.01
CA SER A 10 41.23 -28.69 -2.13
C SER A 10 41.13 -29.49 -0.81
N GLN A 11 41.37 -28.83 0.31
CA GLN A 11 41.16 -29.47 1.62
C GLN A 11 39.69 -29.74 1.90
N LEU A 12 38.78 -28.83 1.51
CA LEU A 12 37.34 -29.00 1.64
C LEU A 12 36.85 -30.23 0.87
N THR A 13 37.25 -30.38 -0.40
CA THR A 13 36.88 -31.52 -1.23
C THR A 13 37.48 -32.83 -0.70
N THR A 14 38.72 -32.76 -0.18
CA THR A 14 39.37 -33.93 0.47
C THR A 14 38.64 -34.33 1.77
N ALA A 15 38.24 -33.37 2.59
CA ALA A 15 37.48 -33.62 3.80
C ALA A 15 36.12 -34.26 3.47
N LEU A 16 35.39 -33.71 2.49
CA LEU A 16 34.09 -34.26 2.04
C LEU A 16 34.21 -35.69 1.52
N SER A 17 35.32 -36.06 0.84
CA SER A 17 35.53 -37.42 0.35
C SER A 17 35.77 -38.44 1.46
N LYS A 18 36.08 -38.00 2.67
CA LYS A 18 36.36 -38.84 3.85
C LYS A 18 35.25 -38.74 4.91
N ALA A 19 34.42 -37.72 4.84
CA ALA A 19 33.37 -37.44 5.84
C ALA A 19 32.32 -38.55 5.86
N GLN A 20 31.76 -38.74 7.03
CA GLN A 20 30.63 -39.62 7.30
C GLN A 20 29.49 -38.82 7.92
N SER A 21 28.29 -39.38 7.86
CA SER A 21 27.09 -38.77 8.51
C SER A 21 27.36 -38.36 9.96
N GLY A 22 27.08 -37.13 10.29
CA GLY A 22 27.34 -36.54 11.60
C GLY A 22 28.65 -35.80 11.72
N ASP A 23 29.53 -35.85 10.73
CA ASP A 23 30.81 -35.13 10.77
C ASP A 23 30.63 -33.62 10.46
N VAL A 24 31.60 -32.84 10.95
CA VAL A 24 31.66 -31.39 10.78
C VAL A 24 32.92 -30.99 10.06
N ILE A 25 32.79 -30.13 9.03
CA ILE A 25 33.92 -29.53 8.30
C ILE A 25 33.92 -28.04 8.65
N GLN A 26 34.96 -27.63 9.37
CA GLN A 26 35.15 -26.21 9.76
C GLN A 26 36.06 -25.54 8.72
N VAL A 27 35.52 -24.54 8.06
CA VAL A 27 36.20 -23.74 7.04
C VAL A 27 36.82 -22.51 7.69
N ALA A 28 38.13 -22.36 7.59
CA ALA A 28 38.84 -21.19 8.13
C ALA A 28 38.34 -19.89 7.48
N SER A 29 38.45 -18.80 8.20
CA SER A 29 38.18 -17.44 7.67
C SER A 29 39.05 -17.19 6.43
N GLY A 30 38.44 -16.58 5.41
CA GLY A 30 39.11 -16.30 4.13
C GLY A 30 38.15 -16.36 2.96
N THR A 31 38.62 -15.99 1.77
CA THR A 31 37.82 -15.98 0.54
C THR A 31 38.06 -17.20 -0.30
N TYR A 32 37.00 -17.87 -0.71
CA TYR A 32 36.96 -19.10 -1.48
C TYR A 32 36.23 -18.87 -2.80
N SER A 33 36.90 -19.08 -3.94
CA SER A 33 36.36 -18.88 -5.28
C SER A 33 36.26 -20.18 -6.06
N ASN A 34 35.33 -20.25 -7.02
CA ASN A 34 35.17 -21.40 -7.93
C ASN A 34 34.93 -22.72 -7.19
N VAL A 35 34.09 -22.71 -6.17
CA VAL A 35 33.82 -23.91 -5.37
C VAL A 35 32.74 -24.73 -6.04
N LEU A 36 33.09 -25.87 -6.59
CA LEU A 36 32.13 -26.86 -7.11
C LEU A 36 32.16 -28.12 -6.26
N LEU A 37 31.10 -28.32 -5.49
CA LEU A 37 30.86 -29.54 -4.74
C LEU A 37 29.87 -30.42 -5.52
N LYS A 38 30.30 -31.59 -6.00
CA LYS A 38 29.50 -32.45 -6.86
C LYS A 38 29.59 -33.91 -6.45
N ASN A 39 28.44 -34.58 -6.45
CA ASN A 39 28.28 -36.02 -6.18
C ASN A 39 28.70 -36.45 -4.76
N TYR A 40 28.56 -35.59 -3.77
CA TYR A 40 28.71 -35.95 -2.36
C TYR A 40 27.35 -36.37 -1.79
N ASN A 41 27.25 -37.66 -1.43
CA ASN A 41 25.98 -38.22 -0.97
C ASN A 41 26.14 -38.90 0.39
N PHE A 42 25.48 -38.35 1.40
CA PHE A 42 25.54 -38.86 2.76
C PHE A 42 24.16 -39.38 3.17
N ALA A 43 24.14 -40.49 3.90
CA ALA A 43 22.89 -41.10 4.40
C ALA A 43 22.24 -40.26 5.52
N GLY A 44 23.05 -39.47 6.24
CA GLY A 44 22.65 -38.44 7.18
C GLY A 44 23.42 -37.15 6.89
N ASN A 45 23.36 -36.18 7.77
CA ASN A 45 23.93 -34.88 7.53
C ASN A 45 25.44 -34.80 7.76
N VAL A 46 26.17 -34.15 6.84
CA VAL A 46 27.49 -33.60 7.06
C VAL A 46 27.36 -32.07 7.10
N THR A 47 27.92 -31.44 8.12
CA THR A 47 27.85 -29.99 8.30
C THR A 47 29.14 -29.34 7.82
N ILE A 48 29.01 -28.35 6.94
CA ILE A 48 30.10 -27.46 6.53
C ILE A 48 29.79 -26.10 7.18
N THR A 49 30.70 -25.60 8.00
CA THR A 49 30.49 -24.37 8.76
C THR A 49 31.76 -23.51 8.82
N SER A 50 31.60 -22.19 9.04
CA SER A 50 32.74 -21.34 9.34
C SER A 50 33.37 -21.75 10.67
N ALA A 51 34.72 -21.75 10.73
CA ALA A 51 35.46 -22.05 11.95
C ALA A 51 35.36 -20.93 12.97
N ASP A 52 35.22 -19.70 12.54
CA ASP A 52 34.98 -18.50 13.35
C ASP A 52 33.69 -17.81 12.90
N PRO A 53 32.63 -17.81 13.70
CA PRO A 53 31.37 -17.18 13.33
C PRO A 53 31.46 -15.65 13.30
N THR A 54 32.48 -15.04 13.94
CA THR A 54 32.69 -13.58 13.91
C THR A 54 33.46 -13.12 12.68
N LYS A 55 34.11 -14.05 11.98
CA LYS A 55 34.83 -13.85 10.72
C LYS A 55 34.53 -15.01 9.78
N PRO A 56 33.34 -15.05 9.19
CA PRO A 56 32.91 -16.19 8.39
C PRO A 56 33.79 -16.45 7.20
N ALA A 57 33.78 -17.69 6.73
CA ALA A 57 34.37 -18.05 5.42
C ALA A 57 33.47 -17.43 4.33
N VAL A 58 34.07 -16.68 3.40
CA VAL A 58 33.39 -15.97 2.31
C VAL A 58 33.55 -16.74 1.01
N PHE A 59 32.43 -17.06 0.37
CA PHE A 59 32.41 -17.76 -0.92
C PHE A 59 31.96 -16.79 -2.02
N THR A 60 32.76 -16.63 -3.07
CA THR A 60 32.44 -15.70 -4.19
C THR A 60 31.87 -16.40 -5.41
N ASP A 61 31.95 -17.73 -5.49
CA ASP A 61 31.34 -18.58 -6.49
C ASP A 61 31.19 -19.99 -5.93
N PHE A 62 29.96 -20.46 -5.78
CA PHE A 62 29.71 -21.74 -5.13
C PHE A 62 28.55 -22.50 -5.79
N VAL A 63 28.81 -23.71 -6.20
CA VAL A 63 27.81 -24.62 -6.76
C VAL A 63 27.82 -25.95 -6.00
N LEU A 64 26.67 -26.30 -5.41
CA LEU A 64 26.42 -27.64 -4.90
C LEU A 64 25.51 -28.39 -5.90
N LYS A 65 26.02 -29.48 -6.45
CA LYS A 65 25.34 -30.21 -7.52
C LYS A 65 25.29 -31.71 -7.27
N SER A 66 24.13 -32.33 -7.56
CA SER A 66 23.94 -33.79 -7.49
C SER A 66 24.43 -34.38 -6.17
N SER A 67 24.13 -33.72 -5.06
CA SER A 67 24.66 -34.04 -3.73
C SER A 67 23.51 -34.17 -2.72
N SER A 68 23.75 -34.88 -1.62
CA SER A 68 22.70 -35.04 -0.59
C SER A 68 23.27 -35.14 0.83
N GLY A 69 22.41 -34.79 1.81
CA GLY A 69 22.75 -34.88 3.22
C GLY A 69 23.82 -33.87 3.66
N ILE A 70 23.69 -32.62 3.23
CA ILE A 70 24.66 -31.55 3.51
C ILE A 70 23.97 -30.37 4.19
N THR A 71 24.56 -29.92 5.28
CA THR A 71 24.20 -28.64 5.91
C THR A 71 25.32 -27.62 5.68
N LEU A 72 24.98 -26.45 5.11
CA LEU A 72 25.84 -25.28 5.05
C LEU A 72 25.41 -24.34 6.17
N LYS A 73 26.35 -23.93 7.04
CA LYS A 73 26.01 -23.15 8.21
C LYS A 73 26.97 -22.01 8.50
N GLY A 74 26.42 -20.81 8.78
CA GLY A 74 27.16 -19.66 9.26
C GLY A 74 28.28 -19.23 8.30
N MET A 75 28.01 -19.23 6.99
CA MET A 75 28.94 -18.81 5.95
C MET A 75 28.41 -17.61 5.20
N GLU A 76 29.32 -16.88 4.55
CA GLU A 76 28.99 -15.73 3.71
C GLU A 76 29.17 -16.07 2.24
N PHE A 77 28.20 -15.69 1.43
CA PHE A 77 28.22 -15.79 -0.02
C PHE A 77 28.11 -14.39 -0.60
N SER A 78 29.22 -13.89 -1.10
CA SER A 78 29.33 -12.57 -1.71
C SER A 78 29.56 -12.71 -3.20
N ASN A 79 28.69 -12.10 -4.03
CA ASN A 79 28.92 -12.06 -5.47
C ASN A 79 29.52 -10.71 -5.89
N PRO A 80 30.85 -10.57 -5.95
CA PRO A 80 31.51 -9.31 -6.28
C PRO A 80 31.55 -9.01 -7.78
N VAL A 81 31.07 -9.93 -8.64
CA VAL A 81 31.27 -9.83 -10.11
C VAL A 81 30.00 -9.28 -10.75
N PRO A 82 30.01 -8.03 -11.25
CA PRO A 82 28.89 -7.47 -12.00
C PRO A 82 28.49 -8.35 -13.19
N GLY A 83 27.17 -8.52 -13.36
CA GLY A 83 26.59 -9.26 -14.49
C GLY A 83 26.73 -10.78 -14.43
N LYS A 84 27.26 -11.35 -13.35
CA LYS A 84 27.25 -12.80 -13.12
C LYS A 84 26.10 -13.20 -12.21
N ASP A 85 24.97 -13.57 -12.81
CA ASP A 85 23.83 -14.08 -12.07
C ASP A 85 24.15 -15.39 -11.35
N PHE A 86 23.61 -15.51 -10.13
CA PHE A 86 23.60 -16.74 -9.35
C PHE A 86 24.98 -17.36 -9.09
N ALA A 87 25.88 -16.59 -8.50
CA ALA A 87 27.14 -17.12 -8.02
C ALA A 87 26.97 -18.22 -6.95
N PHE A 88 25.80 -18.24 -6.29
CA PHE A 88 25.44 -19.29 -5.34
C PHE A 88 24.31 -20.18 -5.89
N GLN A 89 24.59 -21.47 -6.08
CA GLN A 89 23.65 -22.39 -6.72
C GLN A 89 23.55 -23.74 -6.01
N ILE A 90 22.32 -24.23 -5.82
CA ILE A 90 22.00 -25.58 -5.39
C ILE A 90 21.23 -26.28 -6.51
N GLN A 91 21.83 -27.27 -7.14
CA GLN A 91 21.28 -27.92 -8.32
C GLN A 91 21.14 -29.44 -8.13
N THR A 92 20.03 -30.02 -8.56
CA THR A 92 19.77 -31.47 -8.61
C THR A 92 20.22 -32.21 -7.33
N SER A 93 20.08 -31.57 -6.20
CA SER A 93 20.53 -32.04 -4.89
C SER A 93 19.34 -32.32 -3.97
N SER A 94 19.56 -33.10 -2.91
CA SER A 94 18.49 -33.47 -1.98
C SER A 94 18.94 -33.43 -0.52
N ASN A 95 17.96 -33.22 0.39
CA ASN A 95 18.23 -33.15 1.83
C ASN A 95 19.39 -32.20 2.17
N VAL A 96 19.29 -30.96 1.67
CA VAL A 96 20.27 -29.89 1.89
C VAL A 96 19.66 -28.85 2.80
N THR A 97 20.42 -28.37 3.78
CA THR A 97 20.04 -27.29 4.67
C THR A 97 21.04 -26.15 4.57
N LEU A 98 20.51 -24.94 4.37
CA LEU A 98 21.23 -23.68 4.49
C LEU A 98 20.75 -23.00 5.76
N ASP A 99 21.65 -22.69 6.69
CA ASP A 99 21.33 -22.27 8.05
C ASP A 99 22.26 -21.11 8.47
N HIS A 100 21.68 -19.96 8.85
CA HIS A 100 22.44 -18.75 9.23
C HIS A 100 23.44 -18.30 8.16
N MET A 101 22.99 -18.21 6.92
CA MET A 101 23.82 -17.76 5.80
C MET A 101 23.68 -16.25 5.62
N LYS A 102 24.75 -15.59 5.14
CA LYS A 102 24.68 -14.25 4.54
C LYS A 102 24.91 -14.37 3.05
N VAL A 103 23.97 -13.88 2.25
CA VAL A 103 24.04 -13.95 0.77
C VAL A 103 23.81 -12.56 0.20
N HIS A 104 24.82 -11.98 -0.41
CA HIS A 104 24.70 -10.59 -0.87
C HIS A 104 25.46 -10.31 -2.17
N GLY A 105 25.05 -9.24 -2.82
CA GLY A 105 25.69 -8.66 -3.98
C GLY A 105 26.81 -7.66 -3.62
N PRO A 106 27.21 -6.84 -4.57
CA PRO A 106 28.39 -5.98 -4.46
C PRO A 106 28.16 -4.58 -3.87
N ASN A 107 27.24 -4.39 -2.95
CA ASN A 107 26.91 -3.09 -2.30
C ASN A 107 26.83 -1.90 -3.29
N ASN A 108 26.14 -2.07 -4.41
CA ASN A 108 26.07 -1.08 -5.48
C ASN A 108 24.66 -0.90 -6.04
N MET A 109 23.65 -0.95 -5.17
CA MET A 109 22.26 -0.80 -5.52
C MET A 109 22.01 0.44 -6.40
N GLY A 110 21.17 0.26 -7.44
CA GLY A 110 20.88 1.33 -8.41
C GLY A 110 21.94 1.57 -9.48
N SER A 111 23.06 0.85 -9.47
CA SER A 111 24.12 1.00 -10.48
C SER A 111 23.78 0.32 -11.81
N GLY A 112 22.76 -0.56 -11.84
CA GLY A 112 22.45 -1.44 -12.98
C GLY A 112 23.42 -2.62 -13.13
N GLN A 113 24.21 -2.89 -12.11
CA GLN A 113 25.20 -3.98 -12.06
C GLN A 113 24.88 -5.02 -10.98
N GLU A 114 23.70 -4.94 -10.43
CA GLU A 114 23.18 -5.90 -9.45
C GLU A 114 23.09 -7.30 -10.07
N VAL A 115 23.12 -8.31 -9.22
CA VAL A 115 23.13 -9.72 -9.62
C VAL A 115 22.05 -10.52 -8.91
N GLY A 116 21.56 -11.60 -9.51
CA GLY A 116 20.75 -12.59 -8.83
C GLY A 116 21.57 -13.32 -7.77
N LEU A 117 21.07 -13.40 -6.53
CA LEU A 117 21.86 -13.89 -5.41
C LEU A 117 21.97 -15.41 -5.40
N MET A 118 20.84 -16.13 -5.31
CA MET A 118 20.85 -17.59 -5.19
C MET A 118 19.89 -18.27 -6.16
N MET A 119 20.31 -19.42 -6.69
CA MET A 119 19.48 -20.32 -7.50
C MET A 119 19.33 -21.68 -6.82
N VAL A 120 18.08 -22.13 -6.63
CA VAL A 120 17.73 -23.50 -6.21
C VAL A 120 16.95 -24.17 -7.33
N ARG A 121 17.52 -25.22 -7.96
CA ARG A 121 16.89 -25.82 -9.14
C ARG A 121 16.93 -27.34 -9.14
N GLY A 122 15.78 -27.96 -9.43
CA GLY A 122 15.66 -29.41 -9.59
C GLY A 122 16.00 -30.19 -8.32
N THR A 123 15.66 -29.63 -7.17
CA THR A 123 16.06 -30.18 -5.86
C THR A 123 14.90 -30.88 -5.15
N THR A 124 15.24 -31.70 -4.14
CA THR A 124 14.26 -32.36 -3.29
C THR A 124 14.62 -32.17 -1.82
N ASN A 125 13.64 -31.78 -0.98
CA ASN A 125 13.82 -31.55 0.45
C ASN A 125 14.99 -30.60 0.77
N VAL A 126 14.97 -29.40 0.23
CA VAL A 126 15.95 -28.34 0.54
C VAL A 126 15.32 -27.38 1.54
N THR A 127 16.07 -26.97 2.54
CA THR A 127 15.67 -25.96 3.52
C THR A 127 16.63 -24.77 3.49
N VAL A 128 16.11 -23.58 3.36
CA VAL A 128 16.81 -22.30 3.52
C VAL A 128 16.20 -21.58 4.71
N LYS A 129 17.00 -21.39 5.76
CA LYS A 129 16.46 -20.83 6.99
C LYS A 129 17.43 -19.93 7.74
N ASP A 130 16.85 -19.06 8.59
CA ASP A 130 17.61 -18.23 9.51
C ASP A 130 18.74 -17.45 8.81
N SER A 131 18.49 -16.97 7.57
CA SER A 131 19.52 -16.45 6.66
C SER A 131 19.14 -15.07 6.14
N GLU A 132 20.13 -14.30 5.73
CA GLU A 132 20.01 -12.92 5.24
C GLU A 132 20.36 -12.83 3.76
N PHE A 133 19.54 -12.14 2.96
CA PHE A 133 19.71 -11.94 1.52
C PHE A 133 19.55 -10.46 1.19
N TYR A 134 20.57 -9.81 0.62
CA TYR A 134 20.54 -8.37 0.35
C TYR A 134 21.50 -7.93 -0.78
N ASP A 135 21.33 -6.68 -1.25
CA ASP A 135 22.14 -6.06 -2.30
C ASP A 135 22.16 -6.86 -3.64
N GLY A 136 20.99 -7.29 -4.10
CA GLY A 136 20.88 -8.06 -5.35
C GLY A 136 19.70 -7.67 -6.23
N ILE A 137 19.66 -8.20 -7.46
CA ILE A 137 18.46 -8.10 -8.31
C ILE A 137 17.33 -8.93 -7.72
N HIS A 138 17.59 -10.20 -7.41
CA HIS A 138 16.65 -11.16 -6.84
C HIS A 138 17.29 -11.86 -5.64
N GLY A 139 16.50 -12.14 -4.62
CA GLY A 139 16.96 -12.92 -3.48
C GLY A 139 17.14 -14.40 -3.83
N ILE A 140 16.06 -15.17 -3.92
CA ILE A 140 16.09 -16.60 -4.20
C ILE A 140 15.28 -16.94 -5.45
N SER A 141 15.93 -17.46 -6.47
CA SER A 141 15.29 -18.02 -7.67
C SER A 141 15.10 -19.53 -7.52
N MET A 142 13.85 -19.98 -7.75
CA MET A 142 13.41 -21.35 -7.47
C MET A 142 12.82 -22.00 -8.72
N LEU A 143 13.41 -23.09 -9.21
CA LEU A 143 12.90 -23.77 -10.39
C LEU A 143 12.83 -25.30 -10.20
N ASP A 144 11.64 -25.86 -10.48
CA ASP A 144 11.42 -27.31 -10.53
C ASP A 144 11.83 -28.07 -9.25
N ASN A 145 11.55 -27.50 -8.09
CA ASN A 145 11.87 -28.12 -6.79
C ASN A 145 10.70 -28.90 -6.21
N ASN A 146 10.99 -29.88 -5.37
CA ASN A 146 10.02 -30.65 -4.63
C ASN A 146 10.39 -30.68 -3.14
N GLY A 147 9.54 -30.12 -2.26
CA GLY A 147 9.81 -30.03 -0.83
C GLY A 147 10.83 -28.94 -0.46
N LEU A 148 10.79 -27.80 -1.16
CA LEU A 148 11.59 -26.63 -0.77
C LEU A 148 10.93 -25.91 0.39
N LYS A 149 11.68 -25.67 1.46
CA LYS A 149 11.27 -24.86 2.61
C LYS A 149 12.15 -23.62 2.71
N ILE A 150 11.51 -22.44 2.74
CA ILE A 150 12.16 -21.15 2.96
C ILE A 150 11.53 -20.55 4.21
N ALA A 151 12.29 -20.50 5.31
CA ALA A 151 11.72 -20.17 6.59
C ALA A 151 12.61 -19.22 7.37
N ASN A 152 11.99 -18.17 7.93
CA ASN A 152 12.65 -17.32 8.90
C ASN A 152 13.89 -16.62 8.34
N ASN A 153 13.82 -16.16 7.10
CA ASN A 153 14.88 -15.40 6.47
C ASN A 153 14.55 -13.91 6.42
N TYR A 154 15.60 -13.09 6.41
CA TYR A 154 15.52 -11.65 6.20
C TYR A 154 15.99 -11.31 4.79
N ILE A 155 15.08 -10.76 3.97
CA ILE A 155 15.27 -10.52 2.55
C ILE A 155 15.00 -9.04 2.28
N HIS A 156 16.04 -8.28 1.96
CA HIS A 156 15.95 -6.82 1.89
C HIS A 156 16.95 -6.22 0.90
N ASP A 157 16.82 -4.91 0.66
CA ASP A 157 17.69 -4.16 -0.24
C ASP A 157 17.86 -4.86 -1.59
N LEU A 158 16.74 -5.29 -2.19
CA LEU A 158 16.71 -5.91 -3.51
C LEU A 158 16.15 -4.97 -4.56
N ARG A 159 16.57 -5.15 -5.81
CA ARG A 159 16.06 -4.38 -6.92
C ARG A 159 14.69 -4.88 -7.41
N THR A 160 14.47 -6.19 -7.43
CA THR A 160 13.20 -6.78 -7.88
C THR A 160 12.71 -7.82 -6.86
N ASP A 161 12.57 -9.08 -7.22
CA ASP A 161 11.83 -10.07 -6.44
C ASP A 161 12.62 -10.62 -5.24
N GLY A 162 11.97 -10.77 -4.11
CA GLY A 162 12.52 -11.48 -2.96
C GLY A 162 12.65 -12.98 -3.25
N LEU A 163 11.54 -13.60 -3.61
CA LEU A 163 11.47 -14.98 -4.08
C LEU A 163 10.82 -15.01 -5.46
N ARG A 164 11.38 -15.79 -6.38
CA ARG A 164 10.81 -15.92 -7.72
C ARG A 164 10.99 -17.33 -8.28
N GLY A 165 10.03 -17.78 -9.10
CA GLY A 165 10.23 -19.05 -9.80
C GLY A 165 8.96 -19.77 -10.24
N GLY A 166 9.14 -21.02 -10.69
CA GLY A 166 8.08 -21.86 -11.20
C GLY A 166 8.37 -23.35 -11.06
N GLY A 167 7.35 -24.20 -11.28
CA GLY A 167 7.48 -25.65 -11.22
C GLY A 167 7.75 -26.22 -9.82
N ASN A 168 7.58 -25.44 -8.75
CA ASN A 168 7.85 -25.89 -7.39
C ASN A 168 6.62 -26.59 -6.79
N SER A 169 6.81 -27.76 -6.23
CA SER A 169 5.78 -28.53 -5.51
C SER A 169 6.19 -28.79 -4.08
N ASN A 170 5.21 -28.96 -3.17
CA ASN A 170 5.45 -29.09 -1.74
C ASN A 170 6.34 -27.92 -1.23
N LEU A 171 6.04 -26.70 -1.70
CA LEU A 171 6.75 -25.48 -1.33
C LEU A 171 6.17 -24.92 -0.03
N LEU A 172 7.04 -24.62 0.92
CA LEU A 172 6.68 -23.92 2.15
C LEU A 172 7.53 -22.65 2.30
N VAL A 173 6.88 -21.49 2.28
CA VAL A 173 7.49 -20.18 2.57
C VAL A 173 6.83 -19.63 3.82
N THR A 174 7.58 -19.53 4.91
CA THR A 174 6.98 -19.19 6.21
C THR A 174 7.91 -18.33 7.07
N GLN A 175 7.33 -17.39 7.81
CA GLN A 175 8.05 -16.55 8.78
C GLN A 175 9.23 -15.77 8.19
N ASN A 176 9.19 -15.40 6.90
CA ASN A 176 10.21 -14.56 6.31
C ASN A 176 9.81 -13.10 6.38
N THR A 177 10.80 -12.23 6.45
CA THR A 177 10.63 -10.78 6.34
C THR A 177 11.16 -10.28 5.00
N PHE A 178 10.37 -9.46 4.30
CA PHE A 178 10.70 -8.80 3.05
C PHE A 178 10.54 -7.29 3.23
N THR A 179 11.58 -6.51 2.96
CA THR A 179 11.54 -5.05 3.13
C THR A 179 12.60 -4.33 2.27
N ASP A 180 12.48 -3.02 2.16
CA ASP A 180 13.48 -2.13 1.56
C ASP A 180 13.90 -2.52 0.14
N PHE A 181 12.93 -2.64 -0.77
CA PHE A 181 13.21 -2.91 -2.18
C PHE A 181 13.43 -1.59 -2.94
N HIS A 182 14.36 -1.60 -3.91
CA HIS A 182 14.78 -0.42 -4.67
C HIS A 182 14.70 -0.68 -6.18
N PRO A 183 13.48 -0.75 -6.76
CA PRO A 183 13.30 -1.06 -8.17
C PRO A 183 13.85 0.04 -9.08
N ALA A 184 14.44 -0.34 -10.19
CA ALA A 184 14.72 0.60 -11.27
C ALA A 184 13.43 0.93 -12.05
N ALA A 185 13.43 2.02 -12.81
CA ALA A 185 12.28 2.42 -13.61
C ALA A 185 11.82 1.28 -14.55
N GLY A 186 10.56 0.86 -14.39
CA GLY A 186 9.96 -0.24 -15.14
C GLY A 186 10.05 -1.62 -14.49
N ASP A 187 10.74 -1.76 -13.37
CA ASP A 187 10.73 -2.99 -12.59
C ASP A 187 9.40 -3.13 -11.79
N HIS A 188 9.02 -4.36 -11.50
CA HIS A 188 7.85 -4.70 -10.69
C HIS A 188 8.31 -5.61 -9.56
N PRO A 189 8.73 -5.05 -8.42
CA PRO A 189 9.24 -5.84 -7.31
C PRO A 189 8.11 -6.59 -6.61
N ASP A 190 8.26 -7.91 -6.50
CA ASP A 190 7.37 -8.77 -5.73
C ASP A 190 8.12 -9.38 -4.54
N ALA A 191 7.54 -9.38 -3.35
CA ALA A 191 8.13 -10.13 -2.25
C ALA A 191 8.22 -11.62 -2.60
N MET A 192 7.14 -12.15 -3.18
CA MET A 192 7.04 -13.56 -3.57
C MET A 192 6.30 -13.69 -4.91
N GLN A 193 7.01 -14.12 -5.96
CA GLN A 193 6.46 -14.28 -7.30
C GLN A 193 6.57 -15.73 -7.79
N LEU A 194 5.45 -16.33 -8.20
CA LEU A 194 5.44 -17.62 -8.87
C LEU A 194 4.76 -17.55 -10.24
N TRP A 195 5.32 -18.27 -11.21
CA TRP A 195 4.77 -18.37 -12.57
C TRP A 195 4.91 -19.78 -13.13
N THR A 196 4.21 -20.05 -14.25
CA THR A 196 4.26 -21.34 -14.95
C THR A 196 5.12 -21.31 -16.23
N ASN A 197 5.76 -20.17 -16.53
CA ASN A 197 6.64 -20.07 -17.69
C ASN A 197 7.83 -21.04 -17.60
N ASN A 198 8.10 -21.75 -18.69
CA ASN A 198 9.13 -22.79 -18.75
C ASN A 198 8.93 -23.99 -17.81
N THR A 199 7.73 -24.19 -17.29
CA THR A 199 7.36 -25.39 -16.54
C THR A 199 6.54 -26.34 -17.39
N THR A 200 6.57 -27.63 -17.10
CA THR A 200 5.86 -28.68 -17.85
C THR A 200 4.74 -29.35 -17.08
N ALA A 201 4.59 -29.00 -15.80
CA ALA A 201 3.56 -29.54 -14.91
C ALA A 201 3.07 -28.48 -13.91
N SER A 202 1.84 -28.66 -13.46
CA SER A 202 1.26 -27.86 -12.37
C SER A 202 2.08 -27.99 -11.10
N ALA A 203 2.35 -26.88 -10.45
CA ALA A 203 2.91 -26.86 -9.10
C ALA A 203 1.81 -27.21 -8.08
N THR A 204 2.13 -28.00 -7.07
CA THR A 204 1.14 -28.53 -6.11
C THR A 204 1.59 -28.35 -4.66
N ASN A 205 0.63 -28.20 -3.74
CA ASN A 205 0.86 -28.06 -2.30
C ASN A 205 1.81 -26.87 -2.00
N ILE A 206 1.37 -25.67 -2.30
CA ILE A 206 2.14 -24.44 -2.11
C ILE A 206 1.59 -23.75 -0.86
N THR A 207 2.47 -23.42 0.06
CA THR A 207 2.09 -22.71 1.30
C THR A 207 2.93 -21.44 1.48
N PHE A 208 2.25 -20.32 1.67
CA PHE A 208 2.81 -19.06 2.17
C PHE A 208 2.13 -18.76 3.51
N SER A 209 2.87 -18.80 4.61
CA SER A 209 2.29 -18.56 5.92
C SER A 209 3.15 -17.66 6.81
N ASP A 210 2.48 -16.80 7.55
CA ASP A 210 3.09 -15.99 8.60
C ASP A 210 4.32 -15.16 8.11
N ASN A 211 4.32 -14.74 6.86
CA ASN A 211 5.38 -13.88 6.34
C ASN A 211 5.02 -12.41 6.58
N LEU A 212 6.03 -11.60 6.81
CA LEU A 212 5.94 -10.15 6.93
C LEU A 212 6.51 -9.50 5.66
N VAL A 213 5.69 -8.73 4.98
CA VAL A 213 6.10 -7.88 3.85
C VAL A 213 5.83 -6.45 4.25
N VAL A 214 6.85 -5.63 4.32
CA VAL A 214 6.74 -4.21 4.65
C VAL A 214 7.56 -3.39 3.68
N ARG A 215 7.07 -2.20 3.33
CA ARG A 215 7.76 -1.32 2.40
C ARG A 215 9.13 -0.87 2.94
N GLY A 216 9.23 -0.62 4.23
CA GLY A 216 10.42 -0.06 4.86
C GLY A 216 10.72 1.36 4.36
N THR A 217 11.99 1.66 4.16
CA THR A 217 12.48 2.91 3.55
C THR A 217 12.58 2.82 2.02
N GLY A 218 12.26 1.65 1.45
CA GLY A 218 12.32 1.39 0.01
C GLY A 218 11.11 1.90 -0.77
N ASP A 219 11.08 1.57 -2.04
CA ASP A 219 9.96 1.86 -2.94
C ASP A 219 8.80 0.87 -2.73
N PRO A 220 7.59 1.17 -3.25
CA PRO A 220 6.45 0.26 -3.13
C PRO A 220 6.74 -1.12 -3.71
N ILE A 221 6.53 -2.15 -2.89
CA ILE A 221 6.67 -3.57 -3.24
C ILE A 221 5.29 -4.19 -3.42
N GLN A 222 5.16 -5.20 -4.27
CA GLN A 222 3.99 -6.08 -4.27
C GLN A 222 4.20 -7.24 -3.29
N GLY A 223 3.11 -7.86 -2.82
CA GLY A 223 3.20 -8.94 -1.83
C GLY A 223 3.40 -10.32 -2.45
N ILE A 224 2.31 -11.10 -2.56
CA ILE A 224 2.30 -12.43 -3.17
C ILE A 224 1.65 -12.35 -4.54
N PHE A 225 2.41 -12.64 -5.59
CA PHE A 225 1.92 -12.66 -6.96
C PHE A 225 2.11 -14.02 -7.62
N MET A 226 1.02 -14.64 -8.08
CA MET A 226 1.04 -15.95 -8.72
C MET A 226 0.27 -15.91 -10.04
N ARG A 227 0.93 -16.31 -11.14
CA ARG A 227 0.31 -16.27 -12.46
C ARG A 227 0.61 -17.50 -13.31
N ASP A 228 -0.43 -18.13 -13.83
CA ASP A 228 -0.31 -19.15 -14.87
C ASP A 228 -0.14 -18.50 -16.26
N ILE A 229 1.09 -18.23 -16.66
CA ILE A 229 1.41 -17.63 -17.96
C ILE A 229 1.14 -18.61 -19.12
N VAL A 230 1.24 -19.91 -18.86
CA VAL A 230 0.99 -20.96 -19.88
C VAL A 230 -0.51 -21.13 -20.13
N GLY A 231 -1.35 -20.82 -19.14
CA GLY A 231 -2.81 -20.79 -19.22
C GLY A 231 -3.49 -22.18 -19.12
N ASN A 232 -2.75 -23.25 -18.85
CA ASN A 232 -3.29 -24.61 -18.68
C ASN A 232 -2.56 -25.43 -17.60
N LEU A 233 -1.78 -24.78 -16.76
CA LEU A 233 -1.03 -25.40 -15.67
C LEU A 233 -1.43 -24.77 -14.31
N PRO A 234 -2.67 -25.01 -13.82
CA PRO A 234 -3.13 -24.39 -12.59
C PRO A 234 -2.23 -24.74 -11.40
N PHE A 235 -2.09 -23.78 -10.49
CA PHE A 235 -1.52 -24.06 -9.16
C PHE A 235 -2.53 -24.88 -8.35
N LYS A 236 -2.11 -25.97 -7.72
CA LYS A 236 -3.02 -26.87 -6.99
C LYS A 236 -2.76 -26.89 -5.51
N ASN A 237 -3.83 -26.91 -4.71
CA ASN A 237 -3.78 -26.96 -3.25
C ASN A 237 -2.92 -25.82 -2.68
N LEU A 238 -3.34 -24.57 -2.97
CA LEU A 238 -2.69 -23.37 -2.47
C LEU A 238 -3.14 -23.05 -1.05
N THR A 239 -2.22 -22.69 -0.19
CA THR A 239 -2.49 -22.16 1.16
C THR A 239 -1.77 -20.83 1.33
N ILE A 240 -2.50 -19.75 1.60
CA ILE A 240 -1.94 -18.44 1.94
C ILE A 240 -2.60 -17.99 3.24
N THR A 241 -1.87 -18.04 4.36
CA THR A 241 -2.47 -17.81 5.69
C THR A 241 -1.58 -16.99 6.61
N GLY A 242 -2.21 -16.10 7.38
CA GLY A 242 -1.53 -15.37 8.45
C GLY A 242 -0.46 -14.37 7.99
N ASN A 243 -0.36 -14.08 6.69
CA ASN A 243 0.65 -13.14 6.21
C ASN A 243 0.22 -11.69 6.49
N MET A 244 1.21 -10.87 6.81
CA MET A 244 1.08 -9.42 6.95
C MET A 244 1.78 -8.73 5.79
N ILE A 245 1.04 -7.95 5.00
CA ILE A 245 1.55 -7.22 3.85
C ILE A 245 1.16 -5.76 4.00
N VAL A 246 2.13 -4.87 4.15
CA VAL A 246 1.92 -3.45 4.46
C VAL A 246 2.67 -2.55 3.49
N GLY A 247 1.99 -1.55 2.95
CA GLY A 247 2.55 -0.60 2.00
C GLY A 247 2.82 -1.21 0.62
N ALA A 248 2.14 -2.31 0.28
CA ALA A 248 2.19 -2.85 -1.06
C ALA A 248 1.39 -1.96 -2.01
N ARG A 249 1.94 -1.74 -3.21
CA ARG A 249 1.24 -1.04 -4.28
C ARG A 249 0.64 -2.06 -5.25
N TYR A 250 -0.67 -1.94 -5.54
CA TYR A 250 -1.47 -2.85 -6.36
C TYR A 250 -1.64 -4.24 -5.74
N ASN A 251 -0.82 -5.24 -6.08
CA ASN A 251 -1.03 -6.62 -5.67
C ASN A 251 -0.49 -6.88 -4.26
N GLY A 252 -1.34 -6.83 -3.25
CA GLY A 252 -1.00 -7.37 -1.94
C GLY A 252 -0.99 -8.89 -1.98
N ILE A 253 -2.12 -9.52 -2.35
CA ILE A 253 -2.19 -10.95 -2.69
C ILE A 253 -2.95 -11.07 -4.01
N ALA A 254 -2.28 -11.52 -5.05
CA ALA A 254 -2.89 -11.74 -6.35
C ALA A 254 -2.56 -13.13 -6.89
N VAL A 255 -3.57 -13.96 -7.09
CA VAL A 255 -3.41 -15.31 -7.61
C VAL A 255 -4.28 -15.52 -8.85
N GLU A 256 -3.73 -16.18 -9.85
CA GLU A 256 -4.42 -16.49 -11.10
C GLU A 256 -4.34 -17.99 -11.37
N HIS A 257 -5.48 -18.58 -11.79
CA HIS A 257 -5.61 -19.98 -12.19
C HIS A 257 -5.17 -20.98 -11.11
N VAL A 258 -5.83 -20.91 -9.95
CA VAL A 258 -5.65 -21.83 -8.83
C VAL A 258 -6.78 -22.86 -8.82
N ASP A 259 -6.45 -24.14 -8.61
CA ASP A 259 -7.42 -25.20 -8.42
C ASP A 259 -7.26 -25.82 -7.02
N GLY A 260 -8.16 -25.45 -6.13
CA GLY A 260 -8.20 -25.88 -4.74
C GLY A 260 -7.26 -25.14 -3.82
N GLY A 261 -7.73 -24.87 -2.61
CA GLY A 261 -6.92 -24.26 -1.56
C GLY A 261 -7.66 -23.28 -0.68
N ASN A 262 -6.88 -22.51 0.08
CA ASN A 262 -7.38 -21.57 1.07
C ASN A 262 -6.50 -20.31 1.17
N ILE A 263 -7.12 -19.14 1.14
CA ILE A 263 -6.52 -17.85 1.45
C ILE A 263 -7.24 -17.30 2.68
N SER A 264 -6.60 -17.29 3.85
CA SER A 264 -7.31 -16.92 5.08
C SER A 264 -6.44 -16.26 6.14
N GLY A 265 -7.05 -15.38 6.93
CA GLY A 265 -6.39 -14.74 8.06
C GLY A 265 -5.21 -13.84 7.67
N ASN A 266 -5.12 -13.40 6.41
CA ASN A 266 -4.09 -12.47 5.97
C ASN A 266 -4.53 -11.03 6.21
N THR A 267 -3.58 -10.15 6.41
CA THR A 267 -3.80 -8.71 6.41
C THR A 267 -3.01 -8.06 5.27
N VAL A 268 -3.73 -7.36 4.39
CA VAL A 268 -3.16 -6.60 3.27
C VAL A 268 -3.56 -5.15 3.42
N ALA A 269 -2.63 -4.32 3.75
CA ALA A 269 -2.89 -2.93 4.08
C ALA A 269 -2.07 -1.99 3.17
N GLY A 270 -2.75 -1.21 2.36
CA GLY A 270 -2.16 -0.17 1.53
C GLY A 270 -2.00 1.13 2.31
N TYR A 271 -1.04 1.95 1.92
CA TYR A 271 -0.94 3.32 2.40
C TYR A 271 -2.02 4.20 1.76
N VAL A 272 -2.34 5.31 2.40
CA VAL A 272 -3.25 6.30 1.83
C VAL A 272 -2.75 6.76 0.47
N GLY A 273 -3.65 6.82 -0.51
CA GLY A 273 -3.31 7.14 -1.90
C GLY A 273 -2.72 5.98 -2.71
N GLU A 274 -2.47 4.82 -2.10
CA GLU A 274 -2.00 3.62 -2.78
C GLU A 274 -3.01 2.49 -2.68
N THR A 275 -3.43 1.95 -3.81
CA THR A 275 -4.34 0.81 -3.84
C THR A 275 -3.57 -0.49 -3.62
N SER A 276 -3.89 -1.20 -2.55
CA SER A 276 -3.41 -2.55 -2.29
C SER A 276 -4.60 -3.50 -2.18
N TRP A 277 -4.65 -4.52 -3.02
CA TRP A 277 -5.81 -5.41 -3.10
C TRP A 277 -5.48 -6.87 -2.95
N MET A 278 -6.52 -7.64 -2.61
CA MET A 278 -6.54 -9.09 -2.73
C MET A 278 -7.40 -9.50 -3.92
N ARG A 279 -6.90 -10.40 -4.78
CA ARG A 279 -7.65 -10.93 -5.92
C ARG A 279 -7.32 -12.39 -6.18
N ALA A 280 -8.29 -13.14 -6.72
CA ALA A 280 -8.09 -14.47 -7.24
C ALA A 280 -8.86 -14.61 -8.56
N ASP A 281 -8.13 -14.64 -9.66
CA ASP A 281 -8.70 -14.67 -11.01
C ASP A 281 -8.71 -16.10 -11.55
N ASN A 282 -9.74 -16.45 -12.36
CA ASN A 282 -9.85 -17.73 -13.06
C ASN A 282 -9.58 -18.96 -12.17
N SER A 283 -9.92 -18.89 -10.89
CA SER A 283 -9.60 -19.89 -9.89
C SER A 283 -10.84 -20.74 -9.53
N ALA A 284 -10.63 -22.03 -9.25
CA ALA A 284 -11.67 -22.96 -8.90
C ALA A 284 -11.39 -23.62 -7.53
N ASN A 285 -12.43 -24.02 -6.81
CA ASN A 285 -12.32 -24.72 -5.53
C ASN A 285 -11.46 -24.00 -4.49
N LEU A 286 -11.34 -22.66 -4.59
CA LEU A 286 -10.53 -21.81 -3.71
C LEU A 286 -11.44 -21.15 -2.65
N SER A 287 -11.09 -21.29 -1.38
CA SER A 287 -11.73 -20.59 -0.27
C SER A 287 -10.96 -19.31 0.07
N VAL A 288 -11.65 -18.17 0.22
CA VAL A 288 -11.04 -16.88 0.61
C VAL A 288 -11.80 -16.33 1.81
N THR A 289 -11.24 -16.49 3.02
CA THR A 289 -12.02 -16.26 4.24
C THR A 289 -11.23 -15.53 5.33
N ASN A 290 -11.92 -14.71 6.11
CA ASN A 290 -11.36 -14.06 7.30
C ASN A 290 -10.07 -13.26 7.02
N ASN A 291 -9.97 -12.63 5.87
CA ASN A 291 -8.86 -11.74 5.54
C ASN A 291 -9.26 -10.28 5.79
N ASN A 292 -8.27 -9.46 6.10
CA ASN A 292 -8.40 -8.02 6.16
C ASN A 292 -7.68 -7.40 4.95
N SER A 293 -8.30 -6.51 4.20
CA SER A 293 -7.64 -5.82 3.08
C SER A 293 -8.21 -4.44 2.87
N THR A 294 -7.38 -3.50 2.46
CA THR A 294 -7.83 -2.16 2.06
C THR A 294 -8.69 -2.18 0.79
N SER A 295 -8.54 -3.20 -0.04
CA SER A 295 -9.41 -3.41 -1.19
C SER A 295 -9.55 -4.88 -1.56
N PHE A 296 -10.75 -5.27 -1.99
CA PHE A 296 -11.04 -6.58 -2.58
C PHE A 296 -11.59 -6.38 -3.99
N ILE A 297 -11.05 -7.08 -4.99
CA ILE A 297 -11.59 -7.00 -6.34
C ILE A 297 -12.93 -7.74 -6.42
N SER A 298 -13.89 -7.17 -7.14
CA SER A 298 -15.30 -7.58 -7.22
C SER A 298 -15.55 -9.05 -7.58
N GLN A 299 -14.63 -9.69 -8.29
CA GLN A 299 -14.74 -11.12 -8.62
C GLN A 299 -14.62 -12.02 -7.36
N LEU A 300 -13.92 -11.58 -6.32
CA LEU A 300 -13.86 -12.28 -5.03
C LEU A 300 -15.16 -12.17 -4.24
N GLN A 301 -15.83 -11.03 -4.29
CA GLN A 301 -17.04 -10.76 -3.48
C GLN A 301 -18.23 -11.66 -3.89
N ASN A 302 -18.26 -12.16 -5.12
CA ASN A 302 -19.38 -12.91 -5.69
C ASN A 302 -19.13 -14.42 -5.83
N SER A 303 -18.00 -14.94 -5.33
CA SER A 303 -17.63 -16.35 -5.49
C SER A 303 -18.11 -17.21 -4.29
N ALA A 304 -18.58 -18.42 -4.57
CA ALA A 304 -18.87 -19.38 -3.50
C ALA A 304 -17.58 -19.72 -2.74
N GLY A 305 -17.61 -19.59 -1.40
CA GLY A 305 -16.43 -19.81 -0.54
C GLY A 305 -15.71 -18.52 -0.11
N VAL A 306 -16.25 -17.35 -0.44
CA VAL A 306 -15.75 -16.06 0.04
C VAL A 306 -16.64 -15.59 1.20
N ASN A 307 -16.13 -15.54 2.41
CA ASN A 307 -16.87 -15.06 3.59
C ASN A 307 -15.94 -14.58 4.71
N GLY A 308 -16.47 -13.78 5.62
CA GLY A 308 -15.75 -13.28 6.78
C GLY A 308 -14.56 -12.36 6.45
N ASN A 309 -14.43 -11.87 5.21
CA ASN A 309 -13.40 -10.90 4.84
C ASN A 309 -13.84 -9.50 5.26
N THR A 310 -12.92 -8.72 5.76
CA THR A 310 -13.16 -7.36 6.24
C THR A 310 -12.37 -6.38 5.40
N GLN A 311 -13.04 -5.38 4.84
CA GLN A 311 -12.36 -4.23 4.27
C GLN A 311 -11.88 -3.34 5.42
N ILE A 312 -10.64 -2.94 5.37
CA ILE A 312 -10.01 -2.08 6.38
C ILE A 312 -9.60 -0.75 5.75
N ALA A 313 -9.55 0.30 6.54
CA ALA A 313 -9.04 1.58 6.09
C ALA A 313 -7.58 1.49 5.63
N SER A 314 -7.18 2.38 4.75
CA SER A 314 -5.77 2.55 4.37
C SER A 314 -4.94 2.96 5.58
N ILE A 315 -3.70 2.53 5.62
CA ILE A 315 -2.82 2.76 6.78
C ILE A 315 -2.13 4.11 6.65
N MET A 316 -2.16 4.89 7.71
CA MET A 316 -1.58 6.22 7.78
C MET A 316 -0.24 6.29 8.53
N ASP A 317 -0.03 5.37 9.46
CA ASP A 317 1.14 5.35 10.36
C ASP A 317 2.32 4.50 9.84
N LEU A 318 2.47 4.39 8.51
CA LEU A 318 3.41 3.46 7.86
C LEU A 318 3.18 1.99 8.26
N GLY A 319 2.04 1.67 8.84
CA GLY A 319 1.69 0.32 9.28
C GLY A 319 2.26 -0.09 10.64
N ILE A 320 2.85 0.82 11.40
CA ILE A 320 3.49 0.52 12.69
C ILE A 320 2.52 -0.13 13.65
N GLY A 321 1.33 0.41 13.82
CA GLY A 321 0.30 -0.15 14.72
C GLY A 321 -0.14 -1.54 14.31
N VAL A 322 -0.42 -1.76 13.03
CA VAL A 322 -0.90 -3.04 12.48
C VAL A 322 0.20 -4.10 12.56
N VAL A 323 1.44 -3.75 12.21
CA VAL A 323 2.60 -4.64 12.29
C VAL A 323 2.91 -5.00 13.75
N SER A 324 2.87 -4.06 14.67
CA SER A 324 3.10 -4.32 16.10
C SER A 324 2.04 -5.25 16.69
N ALA A 325 0.78 -5.06 16.32
CA ALA A 325 -0.31 -5.95 16.75
C ALA A 325 -0.12 -7.37 16.20
N TRP A 326 0.27 -7.50 14.94
CA TRP A 326 0.54 -8.79 14.31
C TRP A 326 1.73 -9.49 14.96
N LEU A 327 2.87 -8.79 15.18
CA LEU A 327 4.04 -9.33 15.86
C LEU A 327 3.71 -9.83 17.28
N SER A 328 2.83 -9.15 17.99
CA SER A 328 2.38 -9.56 19.33
C SER A 328 1.67 -10.92 19.33
N SER A 329 1.01 -11.28 18.23
CA SER A 329 0.33 -12.58 18.06
C SER A 329 1.23 -13.66 17.47
N HIS A 330 2.40 -13.30 16.93
CA HIS A 330 3.36 -14.19 16.28
C HIS A 330 4.65 -14.30 17.11
N ILE A 331 4.48 -14.78 18.36
CA ILE A 331 5.56 -14.94 19.33
C ILE A 331 6.66 -15.84 18.76
N GLY A 332 7.88 -15.34 18.71
CA GLY A 332 9.03 -16.04 18.14
C GLY A 332 9.51 -15.48 16.81
N PHE A 333 8.71 -14.66 16.12
CA PHE A 333 9.12 -13.99 14.89
C PHE A 333 10.31 -13.04 15.14
N SER A 334 10.29 -12.33 16.27
CA SER A 334 11.36 -11.39 16.69
C SER A 334 12.59 -12.07 17.33
N SER A 335 12.51 -13.30 17.77
CA SER A 335 13.60 -13.97 18.53
C SER A 335 14.80 -14.36 17.66
N HIS A 336 14.64 -14.42 16.34
CA HIS A 336 15.68 -14.82 15.39
C HIS A 336 16.73 -13.75 15.11
N TRP A 337 16.42 -12.50 15.38
CA TRP A 337 17.27 -11.33 15.09
C TRP A 337 17.95 -10.75 16.33
N GLY A 338 18.24 -11.59 17.32
CA GLY A 338 18.97 -11.16 18.53
C GLY A 338 18.10 -10.59 19.66
N GLY A 339 16.80 -10.88 19.64
CA GLY A 339 15.88 -10.51 20.75
C GLY A 339 15.41 -9.06 20.76
N THR A 340 15.74 -8.30 19.75
CA THR A 340 15.17 -6.98 19.44
C THR A 340 14.46 -7.07 18.10
N ASP A 341 13.35 -6.36 17.92
CA ASP A 341 12.64 -6.26 16.64
C ASP A 341 13.49 -5.56 15.56
N THR A 342 14.59 -6.20 15.14
CA THR A 342 15.58 -5.57 14.24
C THR A 342 14.95 -5.28 12.88
N ALA A 343 14.07 -6.16 12.38
CA ALA A 343 13.32 -5.89 11.16
C ALA A 343 12.33 -4.74 11.33
N LEU A 344 11.60 -4.69 12.47
CA LEU A 344 10.73 -3.57 12.79
C LEU A 344 11.53 -2.29 13.06
N MET A 345 12.68 -2.40 13.69
CA MET A 345 13.55 -1.26 13.98
C MET A 345 14.22 -0.69 12.72
N HIS A 346 14.62 -1.57 11.79
CA HIS A 346 15.12 -1.17 10.48
C HIS A 346 14.00 -0.52 9.65
N TYR A 347 12.81 -1.12 9.66
CA TYR A 347 11.59 -0.56 9.06
C TYR A 347 11.25 0.83 9.58
N LEU A 348 11.50 1.08 10.87
CA LEU A 348 11.29 2.39 11.50
C LEU A 348 12.45 3.38 11.27
N GLY A 349 13.49 3.00 10.51
CA GLY A 349 14.70 3.79 10.33
C GLY A 349 15.55 3.93 11.61
N LEU A 350 15.32 3.06 12.59
CA LEU A 350 15.99 3.08 13.89
C LEU A 350 17.10 2.03 13.94
N ASP A 351 18.31 2.38 13.52
CA ASP A 351 19.45 1.52 13.80
C ASP A 351 19.82 1.54 15.30
N ALA A 352 20.60 0.53 15.75
CA ALA A 352 20.92 0.37 17.17
C ALA A 352 21.68 1.58 17.77
N ALA A 353 22.39 2.35 16.95
CA ALA A 353 23.11 3.56 17.40
C ALA A 353 22.16 4.75 17.52
N ASN A 354 21.26 4.92 16.56
CA ASN A 354 20.19 5.92 16.60
C ASN A 354 19.20 5.61 17.72
N LEU A 355 18.90 4.31 17.96
CA LEU A 355 18.05 3.90 19.07
C LEU A 355 18.67 4.22 20.44
N ALA A 356 19.96 3.97 20.63
CA ALA A 356 20.65 4.29 21.88
C ALA A 356 20.68 5.81 22.13
N ALA A 357 20.90 6.61 21.08
CA ALA A 357 20.86 8.07 21.16
C ALA A 357 19.43 8.60 21.40
N THR A 358 18.44 8.07 20.70
CA THR A 358 17.02 8.45 20.86
C THR A 358 16.45 7.93 22.18
N THR A 359 16.82 6.72 22.64
CA THR A 359 16.37 6.19 23.94
C THR A 359 16.98 6.98 25.10
N ALA A 360 18.21 7.44 24.98
CA ALA A 360 18.82 8.31 26.01
C ALA A 360 18.18 9.71 26.02
N ALA A 361 17.83 10.27 24.85
CA ALA A 361 17.07 11.52 24.75
C ALA A 361 15.59 11.34 25.18
N ARG A 362 14.97 10.19 24.86
CA ARG A 362 13.61 9.82 25.28
C ARG A 362 13.46 9.51 26.79
N ALA A 363 14.56 9.30 27.52
CA ALA A 363 14.51 9.11 28.96
C ALA A 363 14.13 10.39 29.75
N VAL A 364 14.07 11.54 29.07
CA VAL A 364 13.66 12.82 29.65
C VAL A 364 12.41 13.30 28.90
N VAL A 365 11.24 13.14 29.52
CA VAL A 365 10.01 13.81 29.04
C VAL A 365 9.93 15.18 29.74
N VAL A 366 9.92 16.22 28.93
CA VAL A 366 9.74 17.60 29.47
C VAL A 366 8.23 17.85 29.60
N ASN A 367 7.79 18.06 30.84
CA ASN A 367 6.41 18.44 31.11
C ASN A 367 6.29 19.97 31.04
N ILE A 368 5.37 20.45 30.20
CA ILE A 368 5.08 21.88 30.04
C ILE A 368 3.62 22.05 30.45
N THR A 369 3.39 22.90 31.42
CA THR A 369 2.06 23.15 31.99
C THR A 369 1.69 24.61 31.81
N GLY A 370 0.50 24.84 31.24
CA GLY A 370 -0.10 26.15 31.13
C GLY A 370 -0.84 26.59 32.40
N THR A 371 -1.71 27.55 32.27
CA THR A 371 -2.48 28.17 33.33
C THR A 371 -3.99 27.90 33.17
N ALA A 372 -4.84 28.71 33.75
CA ALA A 372 -6.28 28.68 33.53
C ALA A 372 -6.75 29.80 32.58
N GLY A 373 -5.89 30.39 31.81
CA GLY A 373 -6.19 31.44 30.83
C GLY A 373 -5.38 31.23 29.57
N ASP A 374 -5.69 31.93 28.50
CA ASP A 374 -5.10 31.78 27.17
C ASP A 374 -3.57 31.79 27.21
N ASP A 375 -2.96 30.66 26.91
CA ASP A 375 -1.52 30.44 26.94
C ASP A 375 -0.92 30.25 25.54
N LYS A 376 0.38 30.44 25.44
CA LYS A 376 1.17 30.18 24.25
C LYS A 376 2.36 29.30 24.61
N LEU A 377 2.26 28.01 24.30
CA LEU A 377 3.19 26.99 24.75
C LEU A 377 4.00 26.43 23.57
N TYR A 378 5.24 26.08 23.83
CA TYR A 378 6.17 25.52 22.84
C TYR A 378 6.76 24.24 23.38
N THR A 379 6.72 23.16 22.60
CA THR A 379 7.38 21.91 22.96
C THR A 379 8.90 22.09 22.94
N ASP A 380 9.59 21.36 23.82
CA ASP A 380 11.05 21.35 23.81
C ASP A 380 11.58 20.69 22.54
N GLY A 381 12.39 21.41 21.79
CA GLY A 381 13.01 20.91 20.55
C GLY A 381 14.19 19.96 20.76
N THR A 382 14.46 19.54 21.99
CA THR A 382 15.62 18.71 22.37
C THR A 382 15.26 17.36 22.98
N SER A 383 13.97 17.15 23.33
CA SER A 383 13.48 15.92 23.98
C SER A 383 11.98 15.70 23.74
N ASP A 384 11.50 14.52 24.10
CA ASP A 384 10.06 14.23 24.12
C ASP A 384 9.34 15.21 25.08
N SER A 385 8.14 15.65 24.71
CA SER A 385 7.41 16.66 25.48
C SER A 385 5.97 16.23 25.75
N MET A 386 5.49 16.53 26.95
CA MET A 386 4.07 16.48 27.30
C MET A 386 3.62 17.90 27.66
N VAL A 387 2.65 18.42 26.92
CA VAL A 387 2.03 19.72 27.14
C VAL A 387 0.64 19.50 27.72
N ASP A 388 0.32 20.15 28.82
CA ASP A 388 -1.03 20.29 29.39
C ASP A 388 -1.31 21.78 29.54
N ALA A 389 -2.05 22.35 28.62
CA ALA A 389 -2.26 23.80 28.57
C ALA A 389 -3.28 24.29 29.61
N GLY A 390 -4.30 23.47 29.89
CA GLY A 390 -5.17 23.71 31.02
C GLY A 390 -6.56 24.20 30.66
N ALA A 391 -6.86 25.45 30.91
CA ALA A 391 -8.11 26.05 30.49
C ALA A 391 -7.84 27.43 29.87
N GLY A 392 -8.65 27.82 28.92
CA GLY A 392 -8.41 29.03 28.12
C GLY A 392 -8.36 28.64 26.65
N ASN A 393 -8.24 29.60 25.73
CA ASN A 393 -8.01 29.29 24.31
C ASN A 393 -6.51 29.30 24.05
N ASP A 394 -5.91 28.15 24.07
CA ASP A 394 -4.48 27.98 24.08
C ASP A 394 -3.88 27.76 22.68
N VAL A 395 -2.60 28.08 22.52
CA VAL A 395 -1.87 27.81 21.27
C VAL A 395 -0.61 27.01 21.59
N ILE A 396 -0.56 25.79 21.07
CA ILE A 396 0.52 24.85 21.34
C ILE A 396 1.35 24.61 20.06
N PHE A 397 2.65 24.90 20.12
CA PHE A 397 3.57 24.73 19.01
C PHE A 397 4.42 23.48 19.15
N GLY A 398 4.24 22.53 18.23
CA GLY A 398 5.06 21.34 18.11
C GLY A 398 6.44 21.58 17.48
N ASN A 399 7.36 20.68 17.78
CA ASN A 399 8.66 20.59 17.10
C ASN A 399 8.61 19.54 15.95
N THR A 400 9.69 19.42 15.19
CA THR A 400 9.77 18.55 14.00
C THR A 400 10.41 17.18 14.25
N THR A 401 10.88 16.88 15.47
CA THR A 401 11.83 15.77 15.68
C THR A 401 11.37 14.77 16.74
N PHE A 402 10.88 15.26 17.88
CA PHE A 402 10.63 14.43 19.06
C PHE A 402 9.15 14.06 19.20
N ASN A 403 8.86 13.02 20.00
CA ASN A 403 7.47 12.68 20.32
C ASN A 403 6.86 13.79 21.19
N GLN A 404 5.62 14.10 20.89
CA GLN A 404 4.91 15.16 21.59
C GLN A 404 3.51 14.69 21.91
N THR A 405 3.10 14.87 23.16
CA THR A 405 1.69 14.78 23.55
C THR A 405 1.24 16.18 23.90
N MET A 406 0.23 16.67 23.19
CA MET A 406 -0.32 18.00 23.37
C MET A 406 -1.76 17.88 23.85
N LYS A 407 -2.04 18.41 25.01
CA LYS A 407 -3.36 18.51 25.57
C LYS A 407 -3.71 19.99 25.78
N GLY A 408 -4.77 20.48 25.13
CA GLY A 408 -5.27 21.84 25.28
C GLY A 408 -6.12 21.97 26.53
N GLY A 409 -7.14 21.13 26.63
CA GLY A 409 -8.04 21.11 27.77
C GLY A 409 -9.29 21.93 27.52
N ALA A 410 -9.73 22.75 28.47
CA ALA A 410 -10.99 23.46 28.32
C ALA A 410 -10.82 24.80 27.59
N GLY A 411 -11.42 24.95 26.44
CA GLY A 411 -11.36 26.15 25.58
C GLY A 411 -11.27 25.79 24.13
N ASN A 412 -11.12 26.77 23.25
CA ASN A 412 -10.91 26.51 21.82
C ASN A 412 -9.42 26.61 21.52
N ASP A 413 -8.76 25.46 21.36
CA ASP A 413 -7.32 25.35 21.31
C ASP A 413 -6.78 25.21 19.89
N VAL A 414 -5.54 25.61 19.68
CA VAL A 414 -4.85 25.50 18.38
C VAL A 414 -3.54 24.76 18.53
N TYR A 415 -3.41 23.68 17.79
CA TYR A 415 -2.23 22.80 17.78
C TYR A 415 -1.46 22.95 16.48
N TYR A 416 -0.20 23.34 16.55
CA TYR A 416 0.71 23.31 15.40
C TYR A 416 1.47 21.98 15.37
N VAL A 417 0.99 21.04 14.55
CA VAL A 417 1.59 19.72 14.38
C VAL A 417 2.61 19.74 13.26
N ARG A 418 3.87 19.51 13.60
CA ARG A 418 5.02 19.56 12.69
C ARG A 418 5.80 18.26 12.59
N SER A 419 5.36 17.24 13.30
CA SER A 419 5.94 15.90 13.30
C SER A 419 4.84 14.85 13.31
N ALA A 420 5.00 13.80 12.52
CA ALA A 420 4.11 12.65 12.55
C ALA A 420 4.08 11.93 13.92
N ASN A 421 5.04 12.21 14.79
CA ASN A 421 5.11 11.68 16.14
C ASN A 421 4.38 12.56 17.18
N THR A 422 3.47 13.42 16.74
CA THR A 422 2.66 14.27 17.62
C THR A 422 1.32 13.64 17.88
N THR A 423 0.95 13.49 19.14
CA THR A 423 -0.39 13.09 19.58
C THR A 423 -1.09 14.31 20.16
N VAL A 424 -2.23 14.66 19.61
CA VAL A 424 -3.16 15.63 20.18
C VAL A 424 -4.17 14.89 21.06
N VAL A 425 -4.45 15.38 22.24
CA VAL A 425 -5.39 14.76 23.21
C VAL A 425 -6.40 15.79 23.63
N GLU A 426 -7.66 15.51 23.35
CA GLU A 426 -8.81 16.27 23.82
C GLU A 426 -9.84 15.37 24.49
N ASN A 427 -10.72 15.92 25.29
CA ASN A 427 -11.86 15.21 25.83
C ASN A 427 -13.17 15.83 25.34
N ALA A 428 -14.20 15.02 25.31
CA ALA A 428 -15.50 15.44 24.83
C ALA A 428 -16.05 16.70 25.54
N GLY A 429 -16.32 17.74 24.75
CA GLY A 429 -16.93 18.98 25.22
C GLY A 429 -15.97 19.97 25.91
N GLU A 430 -14.66 19.82 25.71
CA GLU A 430 -13.67 20.79 26.18
C GLU A 430 -13.61 22.02 25.27
N GLY A 431 -14.03 21.95 23.98
CA GLY A 431 -14.04 23.13 23.12
C GLY A 431 -14.44 22.86 21.69
N THR A 432 -13.98 23.71 20.81
CA THR A 432 -13.93 23.50 19.36
C THR A 432 -12.51 23.79 18.92
N ASP A 433 -11.79 22.73 18.62
CA ASP A 433 -10.35 22.72 18.57
C ASP A 433 -9.83 22.64 17.14
N MET A 434 -8.61 23.10 16.92
CA MET A 434 -8.01 23.16 15.59
C MET A 434 -6.59 22.59 15.57
N VAL A 435 -6.37 21.65 14.71
CA VAL A 435 -5.03 21.22 14.32
C VAL A 435 -4.58 21.95 13.04
N ARG A 436 -3.40 22.51 13.07
CA ARG A 436 -2.68 23.05 11.92
C ARG A 436 -1.48 22.16 11.65
N ALA A 437 -1.55 21.35 10.58
CA ALA A 437 -0.56 20.33 10.29
C ALA A 437 0.35 20.71 9.13
N SER A 438 1.64 20.54 9.28
CA SER A 438 2.63 20.57 8.19
C SER A 438 3.17 19.17 7.85
N VAL A 439 2.47 18.15 8.28
CA VAL A 439 2.65 16.71 7.99
C VAL A 439 1.27 16.09 7.85
N ASP A 440 1.18 14.90 7.26
CA ASP A 440 -0.06 14.13 7.24
C ASP A 440 -0.61 13.97 8.65
N HIS A 441 -1.93 14.18 8.81
CA HIS A 441 -2.51 14.17 10.14
C HIS A 441 -3.93 13.58 10.17
N THR A 442 -4.18 12.78 11.20
CA THR A 442 -5.52 12.28 11.55
C THR A 442 -5.97 12.93 12.84
N LEU A 443 -7.16 13.51 12.83
CA LEU A 443 -7.75 14.13 14.01
C LEU A 443 -8.01 13.09 15.12
N SER A 444 -7.70 13.45 16.36
CA SER A 444 -8.13 12.71 17.54
C SER A 444 -9.65 12.75 17.67
N SER A 445 -10.22 11.87 18.50
CA SER A 445 -11.67 11.65 18.60
C SER A 445 -12.53 12.89 18.93
N ASP A 446 -11.96 13.88 19.58
CA ASP A 446 -12.69 15.05 20.09
C ASP A 446 -12.13 16.37 19.54
N VAL A 447 -11.55 16.37 18.34
CA VAL A 447 -11.06 17.55 17.60
C VAL A 447 -11.87 17.74 16.34
N GLU A 448 -12.34 18.97 16.06
CA GLU A 448 -13.26 19.27 14.97
C GLU A 448 -12.58 19.79 13.71
N ASN A 449 -11.47 20.54 13.83
CA ASN A 449 -10.92 21.27 12.70
C ASN A 449 -9.50 20.85 12.35
N LEU A 450 -9.24 20.68 11.05
CA LEU A 450 -7.92 20.40 10.49
C LEU A 450 -7.59 21.41 9.38
N PHE A 451 -6.43 22.03 9.46
CA PHE A 451 -5.88 22.86 8.42
C PHE A 451 -4.52 22.31 7.98
N LEU A 452 -4.36 21.97 6.71
CA LEU A 452 -3.11 21.53 6.12
C LEU A 452 -2.30 22.75 5.68
N GLU A 453 -1.12 22.95 6.25
CA GLU A 453 -0.33 24.19 6.02
C GLU A 453 0.53 24.15 4.77
N VAL A 454 0.78 22.99 4.20
CA VAL A 454 1.61 22.78 3.00
C VAL A 454 0.91 21.83 2.04
N GLY A 455 1.16 21.97 0.73
CA GLY A 455 0.54 21.11 -0.27
C GLY A 455 1.11 19.70 -0.32
N GLY A 456 0.29 18.78 -0.79
CA GLY A 456 0.63 17.36 -0.94
C GLY A 456 0.45 16.56 0.34
N LEU A 457 -0.35 17.05 1.28
CA LEU A 457 -0.64 16.36 2.54
C LEU A 457 -1.96 15.59 2.51
N THR A 458 -2.04 14.64 3.43
CA THR A 458 -3.27 13.91 3.73
C THR A 458 -3.82 14.36 5.07
N GLY A 459 -5.08 14.81 5.07
CA GLY A 459 -5.86 15.12 6.26
C GLY A 459 -6.99 14.11 6.46
N THR A 460 -7.15 13.59 7.66
CA THR A 460 -8.26 12.67 7.99
C THR A 460 -9.01 13.18 9.22
N GLY A 461 -10.32 13.22 9.10
CA GLY A 461 -11.23 13.53 10.19
C GLY A 461 -11.40 12.39 11.20
N ASN A 462 -12.48 12.48 11.95
CA ASN A 462 -12.87 11.47 12.93
C ASN A 462 -14.39 11.16 12.78
N THR A 463 -15.10 10.87 13.86
CA THR A 463 -16.56 10.60 13.80
C THR A 463 -17.41 11.81 14.15
N LEU A 464 -16.85 12.98 14.28
CA LEU A 464 -17.55 14.25 14.51
C LEU A 464 -17.77 14.96 13.17
N ASN A 465 -18.58 16.01 13.20
CA ASN A 465 -18.66 16.94 12.08
C ASN A 465 -17.36 17.74 11.97
N ASN A 466 -16.50 17.39 11.03
CA ASN A 466 -15.20 18.01 10.89
C ASN A 466 -15.18 19.15 9.85
N SER A 467 -14.25 20.07 10.01
CA SER A 467 -13.87 21.01 8.98
C SER A 467 -12.42 20.79 8.58
N ILE A 468 -12.20 20.28 7.36
CA ILE A 468 -10.86 19.98 6.84
C ILE A 468 -10.59 20.93 5.68
N VAL A 469 -9.51 21.69 5.79
CA VAL A 469 -9.12 22.67 4.78
C VAL A 469 -7.70 22.36 4.30
N GLY A 470 -7.57 22.10 3.01
CA GLY A 470 -6.30 21.92 2.32
C GLY A 470 -5.52 23.22 2.15
N SER A 471 -4.42 23.16 1.46
CA SER A 471 -3.50 24.27 1.22
C SER A 471 -3.53 24.75 -0.26
N SER A 472 -2.40 25.05 -0.85
CA SER A 472 -2.26 25.43 -2.26
C SER A 472 -1.52 24.36 -3.08
N GLY A 473 -1.74 23.11 -2.84
CA GLY A 473 -1.12 22.00 -3.57
C GLY A 473 -1.97 20.77 -3.44
N ASN A 474 -1.71 19.75 -4.21
CA ASN A 474 -2.55 18.57 -4.37
C ASN A 474 -2.73 17.81 -3.04
N ASP A 475 -3.79 18.10 -2.33
CA ASP A 475 -4.07 17.56 -1.00
C ASP A 475 -5.10 16.40 -1.06
N ILE A 476 -5.13 15.61 0.00
CA ILE A 476 -6.10 14.53 0.15
C ILE A 476 -6.84 14.74 1.47
N ALA A 477 -8.18 14.75 1.44
CA ALA A 477 -8.98 14.88 2.65
C ALA A 477 -10.02 13.77 2.77
N TYR A 478 -10.16 13.22 3.97
CA TYR A 478 -11.19 12.26 4.36
C TYR A 478 -12.01 12.83 5.52
N GLY A 479 -13.32 12.99 5.33
CA GLY A 479 -14.25 13.40 6.41
C GLY A 479 -14.49 12.28 7.42
N MET A 480 -14.79 11.07 6.96
CA MET A 480 -15.12 9.85 7.70
C MET A 480 -16.61 9.73 8.03
N ASP A 481 -16.99 9.66 9.35
CA ASP A 481 -18.38 9.76 9.78
C ASP A 481 -18.65 11.20 10.25
N GLY A 482 -19.83 11.71 10.03
CA GLY A 482 -20.22 13.06 10.46
C GLY A 482 -20.76 13.88 9.31
N ASN A 483 -21.17 15.11 9.56
CA ASN A 483 -21.54 16.04 8.50
C ASN A 483 -20.36 16.99 8.29
N ASP A 484 -19.55 16.70 7.30
CA ASP A 484 -18.22 17.29 7.16
C ASP A 484 -18.16 18.43 6.16
N LEU A 485 -17.24 19.34 6.36
CA LEU A 485 -16.88 20.40 5.44
C LEU A 485 -15.46 20.22 4.96
N LEU A 486 -15.28 19.78 3.72
CA LEU A 486 -13.97 19.56 3.09
C LEU A 486 -13.73 20.62 2.02
N ARG A 487 -12.54 21.19 2.01
CA ARG A 487 -12.12 22.17 1.02
C ARG A 487 -10.69 21.92 0.56
N GLY A 488 -10.48 21.79 -0.77
CA GLY A 488 -9.15 21.60 -1.38
C GLY A 488 -8.35 22.88 -1.43
N ASN A 489 -8.89 23.96 -1.97
CA ASN A 489 -8.35 25.28 -2.37
C ASN A 489 -7.68 25.24 -3.74
N ASP A 490 -6.33 25.51 -3.86
CA ASP A 490 -5.62 25.42 -5.13
C ASP A 490 -4.90 24.08 -5.22
N GLY A 491 -4.96 23.41 -6.36
CA GLY A 491 -4.30 22.13 -6.57
C GLY A 491 -5.24 21.10 -7.14
N ASP A 492 -4.71 19.96 -7.62
CA ASP A 492 -5.54 18.84 -8.04
C ASP A 492 -5.82 17.98 -6.82
N ASP A 493 -6.95 18.22 -6.14
CA ASP A 493 -7.26 17.67 -4.84
C ASP A 493 -8.13 16.41 -4.91
N ILE A 494 -8.14 15.62 -3.82
CA ILE A 494 -9.01 14.46 -3.70
C ILE A 494 -9.73 14.51 -2.35
N LEU A 495 -11.06 14.63 -2.40
CA LEU A 495 -11.89 14.80 -1.22
C LEU A 495 -12.88 13.64 -1.11
N TRP A 496 -12.97 12.99 0.06
CA TRP A 496 -14.00 12.02 0.42
C TRP A 496 -14.80 12.52 1.62
N GLY A 497 -16.13 12.66 1.45
CA GLY A 497 -17.04 13.00 2.55
C GLY A 497 -17.11 11.88 3.58
N GLY A 498 -17.64 10.76 3.19
CA GLY A 498 -17.80 9.58 4.04
C GLY A 498 -19.26 9.27 4.36
N ASN A 499 -19.59 9.04 5.62
CA ASN A 499 -20.96 8.88 6.02
C ASN A 499 -21.51 10.18 6.61
N GLY A 500 -22.56 10.75 6.05
CA GLY A 500 -23.18 11.95 6.60
C GLY A 500 -23.71 12.88 5.52
N PHE A 501 -24.02 14.12 5.89
CA PHE A 501 -24.41 15.15 4.93
C PHE A 501 -23.24 16.08 4.74
N ASP A 502 -22.44 15.78 3.72
CA ASP A 502 -21.14 16.40 3.55
C ASP A 502 -21.18 17.59 2.58
N THR A 503 -20.25 18.50 2.76
CA THR A 503 -20.03 19.60 1.83
C THR A 503 -18.59 19.57 1.35
N LEU A 504 -18.40 19.22 0.07
CA LEU A 504 -17.10 19.11 -0.57
C LEU A 504 -16.90 20.23 -1.58
N ARG A 505 -15.74 20.84 -1.54
CA ARG A 505 -15.38 21.92 -2.47
C ARG A 505 -13.94 21.77 -2.93
N GLY A 506 -13.73 21.58 -4.26
CA GLY A 506 -12.39 21.51 -4.87
C GLY A 506 -11.73 22.88 -4.90
N ASP A 507 -12.38 23.88 -5.42
CA ASP A 507 -11.96 25.26 -5.74
C ASP A 507 -11.20 25.35 -7.06
N ASN A 508 -9.84 25.51 -7.11
CA ASN A 508 -9.07 25.65 -8.35
C ASN A 508 -8.20 24.41 -8.60
N GLY A 509 -8.32 23.80 -9.75
CA GLY A 509 -7.55 22.63 -10.15
C GLY A 509 -8.44 21.50 -10.65
N ILE A 510 -7.83 20.39 -11.04
CA ILE A 510 -8.56 19.20 -11.52
C ILE A 510 -8.85 18.31 -10.33
N ASP A 511 -10.04 18.46 -9.75
CA ASP A 511 -10.37 17.86 -8.48
C ASP A 511 -11.17 16.54 -8.62
N LYS A 512 -11.12 15.73 -7.57
CA LYS A 512 -11.95 14.53 -7.42
C LYS A 512 -12.70 14.58 -6.10
N LEU A 513 -14.02 14.65 -6.19
CA LEU A 513 -14.91 14.74 -5.05
C LEU A 513 -15.81 13.51 -4.98
N TYR A 514 -15.84 12.87 -3.84
CA TYR A 514 -16.66 11.69 -3.54
C TYR A 514 -17.51 11.97 -2.29
N GLY A 515 -18.83 12.04 -2.45
CA GLY A 515 -19.78 12.23 -1.33
C GLY A 515 -19.84 10.98 -0.45
N GLU A 516 -19.92 9.83 -1.07
CA GLU A 516 -20.09 8.48 -0.53
C GLU A 516 -21.52 8.23 -0.02
N ALA A 517 -21.86 8.45 1.25
CA ALA A 517 -23.17 8.09 1.78
C ALA A 517 -23.84 9.21 2.60
N GLY A 518 -24.92 9.72 2.11
CA GLY A 518 -25.70 10.82 2.67
C GLY A 518 -26.24 11.73 1.58
N ASP A 519 -27.00 12.76 1.95
CA ASP A 519 -27.43 13.75 0.96
C ASP A 519 -26.35 14.86 0.90
N ASP A 520 -25.42 14.74 -0.06
CA ASP A 520 -24.20 15.51 -0.10
C ASP A 520 -24.25 16.73 -1.04
N SER A 521 -23.35 17.68 -0.82
CA SER A 521 -23.19 18.86 -1.69
C SER A 521 -21.75 18.94 -2.20
N LEU A 522 -21.56 18.66 -3.49
CA LEU A 522 -20.27 18.65 -4.18
C LEU A 522 -20.15 19.84 -5.12
N ASN A 523 -19.03 20.56 -5.03
CA ASN A 523 -18.70 21.66 -5.92
C ASN A 523 -17.26 21.51 -6.40
N GLY A 524 -17.07 21.16 -7.68
CA GLY A 524 -15.74 21.06 -8.30
C GLY A 524 -15.02 22.38 -8.24
N GLY A 525 -15.49 23.36 -8.98
CA GLY A 525 -14.95 24.71 -8.93
C GLY A 525 -14.46 25.22 -10.28
N ALA A 526 -13.19 25.24 -10.49
CA ALA A 526 -12.57 25.64 -11.75
C ALA A 526 -11.67 24.55 -12.30
N ASP A 527 -11.57 24.47 -13.63
CA ASP A 527 -10.93 23.39 -14.38
C ASP A 527 -11.83 22.13 -14.51
N ASN A 528 -11.30 20.99 -14.93
CA ASN A 528 -12.13 19.83 -15.32
C ASN A 528 -12.22 18.83 -14.18
N ASP A 529 -13.32 18.82 -13.49
CA ASP A 529 -13.50 18.07 -12.26
C ASP A 529 -14.21 16.72 -12.45
N PHE A 530 -14.03 15.84 -11.45
CA PHE A 530 -14.75 14.59 -11.32
C PHE A 530 -15.54 14.60 -9.99
N LEU A 531 -16.87 14.47 -10.06
CA LEU A 531 -17.77 14.45 -8.92
C LEU A 531 -18.57 13.15 -8.91
N ASP A 532 -18.63 12.49 -7.75
CA ASP A 532 -19.42 11.30 -7.51
C ASP A 532 -20.23 11.52 -6.20
N GLY A 533 -21.55 11.66 -6.32
CA GLY A 533 -22.43 11.87 -5.16
C GLY A 533 -22.49 10.64 -4.27
N GLY A 534 -22.72 9.45 -4.85
CA GLY A 534 -22.71 8.19 -4.13
C GLY A 534 -24.10 7.67 -3.78
N ILE A 535 -24.43 7.54 -2.50
CA ILE A 535 -25.72 7.08 -2.03
C ILE A 535 -26.42 8.23 -1.29
N GLY A 536 -27.51 8.75 -1.83
CA GLY A 536 -28.27 9.85 -1.23
C GLY A 536 -28.96 10.70 -2.28
N ASN A 537 -29.51 11.84 -1.88
CA ASN A 537 -30.07 12.80 -2.83
C ASN A 537 -29.10 13.98 -2.94
N ASP A 538 -28.18 13.88 -3.87
CA ASP A 538 -27.00 14.70 -3.91
C ASP A 538 -27.19 15.98 -4.75
N LEU A 539 -26.44 17.00 -4.39
CA LEU A 539 -26.33 18.24 -5.15
C LEU A 539 -24.94 18.36 -5.76
N LEU A 540 -24.83 18.23 -7.08
CA LEU A 540 -23.58 18.30 -7.82
C LEU A 540 -23.50 19.60 -8.63
N MET A 541 -22.36 20.29 -8.52
CA MET A 541 -22.02 21.51 -9.23
C MET A 541 -20.61 21.34 -9.77
N GLY A 542 -20.46 21.08 -11.09
CA GLY A 542 -19.15 20.97 -11.72
C GLY A 542 -18.36 22.26 -11.57
N GLY A 543 -18.95 23.35 -12.01
CA GLY A 543 -18.33 24.67 -12.06
C GLY A 543 -17.86 25.02 -13.45
N THR A 544 -16.73 25.74 -13.57
CA THR A 544 -16.18 26.09 -14.89
C THR A 544 -15.19 25.06 -15.38
N GLY A 545 -15.48 24.40 -16.48
CA GLY A 545 -14.64 23.35 -17.02
C GLY A 545 -15.41 22.39 -17.90
N ASN A 546 -14.84 21.22 -18.18
CA ASN A 546 -15.58 20.11 -18.74
C ASN A 546 -15.63 19.03 -17.67
N ASP A 547 -16.71 19.02 -16.91
CA ASP A 547 -16.82 18.23 -15.71
C ASP A 547 -17.48 16.87 -15.97
N VAL A 548 -17.11 15.88 -15.17
CA VAL A 548 -17.71 14.56 -15.20
C VAL A 548 -18.43 14.32 -13.87
N MET A 549 -19.74 14.21 -13.92
CA MET A 549 -20.60 14.08 -12.75
C MET A 549 -21.36 12.75 -12.76
N THR A 550 -21.36 12.07 -11.64
CA THR A 550 -22.12 10.86 -11.36
C THR A 550 -22.99 11.14 -10.14
N GLY A 551 -24.31 11.03 -10.26
CA GLY A 551 -25.22 11.23 -9.11
C GLY A 551 -25.17 10.07 -8.15
N GLY A 552 -25.23 8.86 -8.68
CA GLY A 552 -25.25 7.64 -7.90
C GLY A 552 -26.65 7.14 -7.62
N ALA A 553 -26.92 6.72 -6.39
CA ALA A 553 -28.19 6.15 -6.02
C ALA A 553 -29.04 7.16 -5.22
N GLY A 554 -30.06 7.71 -5.82
CA GLY A 554 -30.94 8.69 -5.15
C GLY A 554 -31.73 9.54 -6.12
N CYS A 555 -32.14 10.71 -5.66
CA CYS A 555 -32.80 11.73 -6.49
C CYS A 555 -31.86 12.93 -6.57
N ASP A 556 -30.96 12.92 -7.54
CA ASP A 556 -29.85 13.83 -7.58
C ASP A 556 -30.18 15.13 -8.34
N THR A 557 -29.46 16.18 -8.00
CA THR A 557 -29.63 17.48 -8.64
C THR A 557 -28.29 17.98 -9.18
N PHE A 558 -28.22 18.09 -10.49
CA PHE A 558 -27.08 18.68 -11.21
C PHE A 558 -27.36 20.14 -11.48
N ARG A 559 -26.65 21.04 -10.79
CA ARG A 559 -26.90 22.48 -10.86
C ARG A 559 -25.83 23.21 -11.63
N PHE A 560 -26.28 24.12 -12.50
CA PHE A 560 -25.42 24.92 -13.35
C PHE A 560 -25.65 26.41 -13.11
N TYR A 561 -24.58 27.20 -13.13
CA TYR A 561 -24.57 28.64 -13.00
C TYR A 561 -24.19 29.31 -14.34
N ALA A 562 -24.42 30.61 -14.42
CA ALA A 562 -24.08 31.37 -15.63
C ALA A 562 -22.57 31.34 -15.99
N ALA A 563 -21.70 31.18 -14.99
CA ALA A 563 -20.27 31.07 -15.21
C ALA A 563 -19.89 29.75 -15.88
N ASP A 564 -20.54 28.65 -15.48
CA ASP A 564 -20.26 27.29 -15.94
C ASP A 564 -20.52 27.14 -17.45
N VAL A 565 -21.49 27.88 -17.96
CA VAL A 565 -21.92 27.81 -19.38
C VAL A 565 -21.31 28.91 -20.26
N ALA A 566 -20.54 29.83 -19.69
CA ALA A 566 -19.98 30.98 -20.42
C ALA A 566 -18.81 30.65 -21.36
N THR A 567 -18.19 29.48 -21.18
CA THR A 567 -16.93 29.11 -21.84
C THR A 567 -17.09 28.04 -22.94
N TYR A 568 -18.31 27.69 -23.34
CA TYR A 568 -18.60 26.60 -24.27
C TYR A 568 -18.06 25.24 -23.76
N SER A 569 -18.00 25.04 -22.47
CA SER A 569 -17.71 23.75 -21.84
C SER A 569 -18.81 22.72 -22.16
N VAL A 570 -18.46 21.46 -22.10
CA VAL A 570 -19.41 20.35 -22.26
C VAL A 570 -19.26 19.46 -21.02
N ASP A 571 -20.20 19.60 -20.11
CA ASP A 571 -20.27 18.75 -18.93
C ASP A 571 -20.92 17.43 -19.26
N GLN A 572 -20.49 16.38 -18.56
CA GLN A 572 -21.00 15.03 -18.75
C GLN A 572 -21.62 14.51 -17.47
N ILE A 573 -22.88 14.08 -17.53
CA ILE A 573 -23.54 13.34 -16.47
C ILE A 573 -23.63 11.87 -16.91
N THR A 574 -23.09 10.97 -16.11
CA THR A 574 -22.81 9.60 -16.51
C THR A 574 -23.98 8.63 -16.30
N ASP A 575 -24.88 8.93 -15.34
CA ASP A 575 -25.90 8.01 -14.84
C ASP A 575 -27.32 8.60 -14.66
N PHE A 576 -27.58 9.77 -15.23
CA PHE A 576 -28.85 10.49 -15.09
C PHE A 576 -30.08 9.60 -15.31
N THR A 577 -30.99 9.56 -14.34
CA THR A 577 -32.23 8.79 -14.37
C THR A 577 -33.44 9.75 -14.55
N SER A 578 -33.97 9.82 -15.79
CA SER A 578 -35.14 10.66 -16.11
C SER A 578 -36.34 10.32 -15.22
N GLY A 579 -36.95 11.34 -14.64
CA GLY A 579 -38.08 11.23 -13.72
C GLY A 579 -37.68 11.11 -12.24
N GLN A 580 -36.44 10.84 -11.95
CA GLN A 580 -35.82 10.77 -10.62
C GLN A 580 -34.93 11.97 -10.38
N ASP A 581 -33.92 12.14 -11.22
CA ASP A 581 -32.93 13.22 -11.10
C ASP A 581 -33.39 14.54 -11.74
N LYS A 582 -32.66 15.61 -11.44
CA LYS A 582 -32.96 16.96 -11.93
C LYS A 582 -31.72 17.67 -12.48
N ILE A 583 -31.92 18.41 -13.58
CA ILE A 583 -30.98 19.39 -14.07
C ILE A 583 -31.52 20.77 -13.67
N ASP A 584 -30.83 21.47 -12.76
CA ASP A 584 -31.23 22.78 -12.25
C ASP A 584 -30.49 23.88 -13.02
N LEU A 585 -31.23 24.60 -13.86
CA LEU A 585 -30.75 25.67 -14.75
C LEU A 585 -31.23 27.08 -14.28
N LYS A 586 -31.89 27.18 -13.12
CA LYS A 586 -32.42 28.46 -12.64
C LYS A 586 -31.37 29.54 -12.46
N GLN A 587 -30.14 29.16 -12.17
CA GLN A 587 -29.05 30.09 -11.89
C GLN A 587 -28.31 30.58 -13.16
N ILE A 588 -28.67 30.08 -14.33
CA ILE A 588 -28.06 30.48 -15.60
C ILE A 588 -28.55 31.88 -16.02
N TYR A 589 -29.77 32.26 -15.69
CA TYR A 589 -30.33 33.58 -15.99
C TYR A 589 -30.22 34.57 -14.82
N PRO A 590 -29.22 35.45 -14.76
CA PRO A 590 -29.14 36.51 -13.77
C PRO A 590 -30.22 37.58 -14.11
N GLY A 591 -31.36 37.58 -13.43
CA GLY A 591 -32.44 38.53 -13.67
C GLY A 591 -33.82 37.90 -13.81
N GLY A 592 -33.94 36.58 -13.67
CA GLY A 592 -35.24 35.90 -13.58
C GLY A 592 -35.84 35.44 -14.90
N GLY A 593 -35.05 35.29 -15.94
CA GLY A 593 -35.43 34.57 -17.15
C GLY A 593 -35.73 33.11 -16.85
N ARG A 594 -36.48 32.45 -17.72
CA ARG A 594 -36.80 31.02 -17.60
C ARG A 594 -36.57 30.33 -18.95
N PHE A 595 -36.07 29.12 -18.92
CA PHE A 595 -36.02 28.28 -20.10
C PHE A 595 -37.44 27.75 -20.45
N SER A 596 -37.66 27.56 -21.72
CA SER A 596 -38.81 26.87 -22.29
C SER A 596 -38.35 25.56 -22.92
N PHE A 597 -38.70 24.43 -22.33
CA PHE A 597 -38.34 23.15 -22.86
C PHE A 597 -39.17 22.81 -24.10
N ILE A 598 -38.51 22.69 -25.25
CA ILE A 598 -39.13 22.44 -26.57
C ILE A 598 -38.95 20.98 -27.05
N GLY A 599 -38.44 20.09 -26.19
CA GLY A 599 -38.21 18.68 -26.49
C GLY A 599 -37.11 18.48 -27.53
N THR A 600 -37.40 17.74 -28.59
CA THR A 600 -36.42 17.48 -29.66
C THR A 600 -36.57 18.42 -30.87
N GLN A 601 -37.34 19.50 -30.73
CA GLN A 601 -37.48 20.49 -31.80
C GLN A 601 -36.19 21.34 -31.85
N GLY A 602 -35.81 21.73 -33.09
CA GLY A 602 -34.70 22.72 -33.22
C GLY A 602 -35.09 24.10 -32.72
N PHE A 603 -34.13 24.94 -32.42
CA PHE A 603 -34.36 26.30 -31.95
C PHE A 603 -35.17 27.14 -32.97
N HIS A 604 -36.03 27.99 -32.41
CA HIS A 604 -36.91 28.87 -33.20
C HIS A 604 -36.40 30.34 -33.19
N ASN A 605 -35.17 30.60 -32.76
CA ASN A 605 -34.60 31.95 -32.51
C ASN A 605 -35.39 32.72 -31.44
N VAL A 606 -35.73 32.06 -30.38
CA VAL A 606 -36.44 32.62 -29.21
C VAL A 606 -35.56 32.48 -27.97
N VAL A 607 -35.39 33.59 -27.27
CA VAL A 607 -34.59 33.64 -26.04
C VAL A 607 -35.09 32.58 -25.01
N GLY A 608 -34.17 31.77 -24.51
CA GLY A 608 -34.42 30.81 -23.46
C GLY A 608 -35.06 29.49 -23.93
N GLU A 609 -34.86 29.11 -25.13
CA GLU A 609 -35.25 27.76 -25.57
C GLU A 609 -34.25 26.71 -25.07
N LEU A 610 -34.78 25.57 -24.59
CA LEU A 610 -34.04 24.40 -24.16
C LEU A 610 -34.49 23.19 -24.95
N HIS A 611 -33.61 22.53 -25.67
CA HIS A 611 -33.92 21.31 -26.37
C HIS A 611 -32.89 20.20 -26.10
N TYR A 612 -33.13 18.99 -26.62
CA TYR A 612 -32.14 17.96 -26.62
C TYR A 612 -32.11 17.19 -27.94
N THR A 613 -30.94 16.67 -28.27
CA THR A 613 -30.75 15.71 -29.34
C THR A 613 -30.23 14.39 -28.80
N VAL A 614 -30.39 13.29 -29.55
CA VAL A 614 -29.85 12.00 -29.16
C VAL A 614 -28.73 11.61 -30.12
N VAL A 615 -27.52 11.48 -29.60
CA VAL A 615 -26.33 11.15 -30.41
C VAL A 615 -25.68 9.90 -29.78
N ASN A 616 -25.54 8.85 -30.55
CA ASN A 616 -24.93 7.58 -30.11
C ASN A 616 -25.53 6.97 -28.84
N GLY A 617 -26.82 7.16 -28.60
CA GLY A 617 -27.54 6.65 -27.42
C GLY A 617 -27.47 7.53 -26.18
N SER A 618 -26.85 8.71 -26.25
CA SER A 618 -26.78 9.72 -25.18
C SER A 618 -27.56 10.96 -25.56
N ALA A 619 -28.27 11.58 -24.63
CA ALA A 619 -28.89 12.87 -24.84
C ALA A 619 -27.87 14.00 -24.72
N VAL A 620 -27.97 14.97 -25.58
CA VAL A 620 -27.22 16.23 -25.51
C VAL A 620 -28.27 17.33 -25.31
N VAL A 621 -28.29 17.94 -24.14
CA VAL A 621 -29.17 19.06 -23.78
C VAL A 621 -28.48 20.34 -24.18
N GLU A 622 -29.18 21.19 -24.92
CA GLU A 622 -28.63 22.45 -25.43
C GLU A 622 -29.59 23.60 -25.15
N GLY A 623 -29.06 24.77 -24.81
CA GLY A 623 -29.85 25.96 -24.50
C GLY A 623 -29.43 27.16 -25.34
N ASP A 624 -30.42 27.89 -25.88
CA ASP A 624 -30.25 29.20 -26.57
C ASP A 624 -30.63 30.31 -25.59
N ILE A 625 -29.61 30.91 -24.95
CA ILE A 625 -29.78 31.96 -23.94
C ILE A 625 -30.10 33.31 -24.61
N ASN A 626 -29.54 33.57 -25.79
CA ASN A 626 -29.56 34.88 -26.44
C ASN A 626 -30.63 34.97 -27.55
N GLY A 627 -31.21 33.89 -28.01
CA GLY A 627 -32.26 33.84 -29.05
C GLY A 627 -31.72 33.93 -30.48
N ASP A 628 -30.48 33.53 -30.70
CA ASP A 628 -29.88 33.57 -32.06
C ASP A 628 -30.05 32.25 -32.83
N GLY A 629 -30.70 31.27 -32.22
CA GLY A 629 -30.98 29.95 -32.80
C GLY A 629 -29.81 28.97 -32.78
N LYS A 630 -28.81 29.25 -31.93
CA LYS A 630 -27.69 28.38 -31.70
C LYS A 630 -27.58 28.05 -30.21
N ALA A 631 -26.95 26.90 -29.92
CA ALA A 631 -26.64 26.57 -28.55
C ALA A 631 -25.59 27.50 -27.96
N ASP A 632 -25.85 28.05 -26.79
CA ASP A 632 -24.91 28.79 -25.97
C ASP A 632 -24.21 27.89 -24.96
N PHE A 633 -24.81 26.74 -24.62
CA PHE A 633 -24.23 25.71 -23.77
C PHE A 633 -24.74 24.29 -24.13
N SER A 634 -24.03 23.28 -23.67
CA SER A 634 -24.34 21.88 -23.91
C SER A 634 -24.02 21.00 -22.71
N ILE A 635 -24.94 20.10 -22.35
CA ILE A 635 -24.77 19.11 -21.28
C ILE A 635 -25.03 17.71 -21.88
N LYS A 636 -24.08 16.81 -21.73
CA LYS A 636 -24.18 15.43 -22.21
C LYS A 636 -24.69 14.51 -21.12
N LEU A 637 -25.73 13.74 -21.40
CA LEU A 637 -26.28 12.72 -20.49
C LEU A 637 -26.05 11.34 -21.09
N ASP A 638 -25.19 10.54 -20.48
CA ASP A 638 -24.88 9.22 -21.00
C ASP A 638 -26.04 8.24 -20.86
N ASN A 639 -26.26 7.43 -21.89
CA ASN A 639 -27.28 6.39 -21.95
C ASN A 639 -28.72 6.88 -21.78
N VAL A 640 -28.99 8.17 -21.86
CA VAL A 640 -30.31 8.78 -21.82
C VAL A 640 -30.80 9.02 -23.25
N THR A 641 -31.99 8.51 -23.58
CA THR A 641 -32.57 8.69 -24.91
C THR A 641 -33.87 9.46 -24.91
N LYS A 642 -34.42 9.77 -23.75
CA LYS A 642 -35.67 10.50 -23.60
C LYS A 642 -35.65 11.38 -22.36
N LEU A 643 -36.03 12.64 -22.55
CA LEU A 643 -36.22 13.62 -21.49
C LEU A 643 -37.62 14.24 -21.52
N SER A 644 -38.04 14.77 -20.42
CA SER A 644 -39.28 15.48 -20.22
C SER A 644 -39.05 16.85 -19.53
N ALA A 645 -40.03 17.77 -19.61
CA ALA A 645 -39.90 19.02 -18.88
C ALA A 645 -39.77 18.85 -17.36
N ALA A 646 -40.22 17.72 -16.82
CA ALA A 646 -40.10 17.42 -15.40
C ALA A 646 -38.69 17.10 -14.93
N ASP A 647 -37.76 16.81 -15.85
CA ASP A 647 -36.37 16.54 -15.54
C ASP A 647 -35.56 17.81 -15.31
N PHE A 648 -36.17 18.96 -15.61
CA PHE A 648 -35.53 20.28 -15.50
C PHE A 648 -36.17 21.14 -14.40
N VAL A 649 -35.33 21.87 -13.70
CA VAL A 649 -35.72 22.98 -12.81
C VAL A 649 -35.30 24.28 -13.52
N ILE A 650 -36.33 24.92 -14.19
CA ILE A 650 -36.13 26.04 -15.14
C ILE A 650 -37.01 27.22 -14.79
#